data_78d4afa9ded1f4fb088da4c75aec922b
#
_entry.id   78d4afa9ded1f4fb088da4c75aec922b
#
_cell.length_a   1.000
_cell.length_b   1.000
_cell.length_c   1.000
_cell.angle_alpha   90.00
_cell.angle_beta   90.00
_cell.angle_gamma   90.00
#
_symmetry.space_group_name_H-M   'P 1'
#
loop_
_entity.id
_entity.type
_entity.pdbx_description
1 polymer ?
#
loop_
_entity_poly.entity_id
_entity_poly.type
_entity_poly.pdbx_seq_one_letter_code
_entity_poly.pdbx_strand_id
1 'polypeptide(L)'
;MGILVSFLRGIVSLVLFAAAVTTVVIDMEFIGEKLGKYKLLRYGLIAGVVLLLFLIGFNSTCNVVIIAIDIYGVWAFFRRKKEDDLAWEERQANEEKERRATECYQKAEDIKKTDLVQARELYREAAELGHRKAQYQYGWYCLRGIGGEKDPQQAFENLTKADEMRRNEKYDLELERDVHYALGLCYSQGAGTERNDSEAVTRLEWAAEHGSSGAAVVAGNVYKRHGQKSDAERMYRTAAGQGSVMSIYEVAQICMGKEGNLDAYREALELFEAVKLADASREEACEEAIQTLKEYIAEEQQKEAKAYFEDGCKDAISLEQAKELYQDAIEEMKQTLEYKTVTDKLEKAAFGSYAPAEFLCGYFWIKGMTKTQNPFIAAEWIRRAVNQDYIEDNLVEYDWFLAQDEALAARILELGKQRGSAFALYRQGADAMQKGNTEEAIAAYQKVADAGNAEACYRLAIWTAQQANGNLSEEEFKQVLSWLKQAAQQEHPEACYCMGALMEKNHPEVACKYYEIAANRQYIPAMLKLALLYDKEDTLFEQLFWMDRLVWNGEHSPLKDLPRIHMLYAEKLKKEAIDNLKSEQRPEAYPSRIEACREAILETGKAIFWQKCISRQPEKNDKEVNQMYEVQKELYVYLDSLEDLKHYAEKKKRIDAEIERAEEEHAREAALYAQKKKEDALRNAEMMGVIFGAEMEAYLLARDFAEEIKEDPWLYCALTDVDPWLVNIL
;
A
#
# COMPACT_ATOMS: atom_id res chain seq x y z
N MET A 1 80.09 39.72 -26.55
CA MET A 1 78.94 38.79 -26.21
C MET A 1 78.61 38.85 -24.72
N GLY A 2 79.52 38.74 -23.76
CA GLY A 2 79.23 38.71 -22.32
C GLY A 2 78.57 40.00 -21.79
N ILE A 3 78.97 41.17 -22.24
CA ILE A 3 78.39 42.45 -21.83
C ILE A 3 76.94 42.62 -22.32
N LEU A 4 76.66 42.17 -23.56
CA LEU A 4 75.34 42.25 -24.12
C LEU A 4 74.34 41.33 -23.40
N VAL A 5 74.80 40.14 -23.00
CA VAL A 5 73.98 39.14 -22.23
C VAL A 5 73.71 39.68 -20.82
N SER A 6 74.69 40.34 -20.16
CA SER A 6 74.49 40.95 -18.88
C SER A 6 73.53 42.12 -18.95
N PHE A 7 73.61 42.94 -20.00
CA PHE A 7 72.70 44.06 -20.24
C PHE A 7 71.25 43.58 -20.52
N LEU A 8 71.08 42.59 -21.35
CA LEU A 8 69.76 41.99 -21.60
C LEU A 8 69.14 41.31 -20.36
N ARG A 9 69.98 40.66 -19.53
CA ARG A 9 69.52 40.13 -18.22
C ARG A 9 69.07 41.25 -17.29
N GLY A 10 69.80 42.40 -17.25
CA GLY A 10 69.37 43.52 -16.47
C GLY A 10 68.03 44.13 -16.89
N ILE A 11 67.81 44.23 -18.23
CA ILE A 11 66.56 44.75 -18.75
C ILE A 11 65.40 43.76 -18.45
N VAL A 12 65.57 42.44 -18.64
CA VAL A 12 64.52 41.45 -18.30
C VAL A 12 64.20 41.46 -16.82
N SER A 13 65.19 41.59 -15.92
CA SER A 13 64.99 41.71 -14.50
C SER A 13 64.25 43.00 -14.13
N LEU A 14 64.54 44.10 -14.81
CA LEU A 14 63.84 45.36 -14.58
C LEU A 14 62.39 45.36 -15.04
N VAL A 15 62.12 44.70 -16.16
CA VAL A 15 60.74 44.54 -16.67
C VAL A 15 59.92 43.61 -15.77
N LEU A 16 60.50 42.47 -15.31
CA LEU A 16 59.81 41.59 -14.35
C LEU A 16 59.58 42.25 -13.03
N PHE A 17 60.52 43.04 -12.54
CA PHE A 17 60.35 43.85 -11.31
C PHE A 17 59.31 44.92 -11.48
N ALA A 18 59.27 45.68 -12.56
CA ALA A 18 58.23 46.63 -12.87
C ALA A 18 56.84 46.00 -12.95
N ALA A 19 56.75 44.82 -13.59
CA ALA A 19 55.47 44.06 -13.65
C ALA A 19 55.00 43.59 -12.27
N ALA A 20 55.91 43.08 -11.42
CA ALA A 20 55.57 42.67 -10.06
C ALA A 20 55.15 43.83 -9.18
N VAL A 21 55.85 44.96 -9.24
CA VAL A 21 55.48 46.19 -8.52
C VAL A 21 54.14 46.74 -8.99
N THR A 22 53.88 46.74 -10.30
CA THR A 22 52.63 47.22 -10.87
C THR A 22 51.43 46.33 -10.43
N THR A 23 51.64 45.03 -10.40
CA THR A 23 50.61 44.08 -9.92
C THR A 23 50.29 44.30 -8.44
N VAL A 24 51.31 44.42 -7.60
CA VAL A 24 51.15 44.71 -6.15
C VAL A 24 50.48 46.09 -5.92
N VAL A 25 50.79 47.10 -6.73
CA VAL A 25 50.19 48.43 -6.61
C VAL A 25 48.72 48.41 -7.04
N ILE A 26 48.37 47.72 -8.14
CA ILE A 26 46.99 47.61 -8.59
C ILE A 26 46.15 46.85 -7.56
N ASP A 27 46.65 45.74 -7.02
CA ASP A 27 45.93 44.98 -6.00
C ASP A 27 45.82 45.74 -4.66
N MET A 28 46.81 46.59 -4.30
CA MET A 28 46.73 47.49 -3.15
C MET A 28 45.77 48.68 -3.38
N GLU A 29 45.55 49.10 -4.62
CA GLU A 29 44.51 50.08 -4.98
C GLU A 29 43.10 49.55 -4.77
N PHE A 30 42.86 48.31 -5.17
CA PHE A 30 41.60 47.59 -4.95
C PHE A 30 41.29 47.37 -3.46
N ILE A 31 42.33 47.09 -2.65
CA ILE A 31 42.21 46.94 -1.18
C ILE A 31 42.02 48.29 -0.50
N GLY A 32 42.60 49.38 -1.07
CA GLY A 32 42.54 50.72 -0.50
C GLY A 32 41.16 51.38 -0.58
N GLU A 33 40.31 51.01 -1.53
CA GLU A 33 38.95 51.54 -1.64
C GLU A 33 38.04 51.09 -0.48
N LYS A 34 38.26 49.89 0.06
CA LYS A 34 37.50 49.37 1.24
C LYS A 34 38.09 49.75 2.62
N LEU A 35 39.35 50.12 2.72
CA LEU A 35 40.05 50.35 3.98
C LEU A 35 40.56 51.81 4.16
N GLY A 36 39.66 52.76 4.02
CA GLY A 36 39.99 54.25 4.10
C GLY A 36 40.78 54.75 5.33
N LYS A 37 41.06 53.94 6.34
CA LYS A 37 41.79 54.33 7.57
C LYS A 37 43.29 54.01 7.54
N TYR A 38 43.83 53.30 6.54
CA TYR A 38 45.24 52.86 6.55
C TYR A 38 46.08 53.35 5.39
N LYS A 39 45.76 54.52 4.82
CA LYS A 39 46.56 55.16 3.74
C LYS A 39 48.02 55.36 4.12
N LEU A 40 48.31 55.80 5.37
CA LEU A 40 49.66 56.03 5.87
C LEU A 40 50.50 54.75 6.01
N LEU A 41 49.88 53.60 6.41
CA LEU A 41 50.60 52.34 6.52
C LEU A 41 50.97 51.80 5.14
N ARG A 42 50.14 52.05 4.14
CA ARG A 42 50.37 51.70 2.74
C ARG A 42 51.57 52.37 2.13
N TYR A 43 51.65 53.69 2.28
CA TYR A 43 52.80 54.43 1.77
C TYR A 43 54.09 54.12 2.57
N GLY A 44 54.01 53.85 3.86
CA GLY A 44 55.14 53.39 4.68
C GLY A 44 55.69 52.05 4.25
N LEU A 45 54.79 51.05 3.88
CA LEU A 45 55.21 49.75 3.42
C LEU A 45 55.81 49.77 2.01
N ILE A 46 55.27 50.59 1.09
CA ILE A 46 55.81 50.80 -0.25
C ILE A 46 57.18 51.48 -0.16
N ALA A 47 57.31 52.53 0.63
CA ALA A 47 58.59 53.24 0.84
C ALA A 47 59.64 52.33 1.50
N GLY A 48 59.22 51.47 2.47
CA GLY A 48 60.13 50.51 3.12
C GLY A 48 60.62 49.42 2.13
N VAL A 49 59.78 48.90 1.27
CA VAL A 49 60.20 47.95 0.25
C VAL A 49 61.13 48.58 -0.79
N VAL A 50 60.82 49.77 -1.27
CA VAL A 50 61.70 50.55 -2.20
C VAL A 50 63.07 50.87 -1.56
N LEU A 51 63.07 51.26 -0.30
CA LEU A 51 64.30 51.56 0.46
C LEU A 51 65.13 50.27 0.67
N LEU A 52 64.50 49.15 0.98
CA LEU A 52 65.16 47.83 1.15
C LEU A 52 65.82 47.38 -0.15
N LEU A 53 65.17 47.55 -1.30
CA LEU A 53 65.67 47.22 -2.61
C LEU A 53 66.84 48.08 -3.03
N PHE A 54 66.85 49.36 -2.62
CA PHE A 54 67.93 50.29 -2.86
C PHE A 54 69.14 49.99 -1.96
N LEU A 55 69.00 49.54 -0.76
CA LEU A 55 70.04 49.19 0.21
C LEU A 55 70.74 47.85 -0.12
N ILE A 56 70.07 46.91 -0.81
CA ILE A 56 70.62 45.60 -1.10
C ILE A 56 71.55 45.57 -2.34
N GLY A 57 71.70 46.71 -3.04
CA GLY A 57 72.60 46.81 -4.18
C GLY A 57 72.38 45.72 -5.28
N PHE A 58 72.12 46.11 -6.48
CA PHE A 58 71.69 45.35 -7.66
C PHE A 58 72.63 44.23 -8.12
N ASN A 59 73.42 43.59 -7.27
CA ASN A 59 74.51 42.70 -7.72
C ASN A 59 74.12 41.21 -7.72
N SER A 60 72.86 40.83 -7.39
CA SER A 60 72.45 39.42 -7.51
C SER A 60 70.99 39.33 -7.95
N THR A 61 70.78 38.99 -9.20
CA THR A 61 69.44 38.72 -9.81
C THR A 61 68.63 37.64 -9.08
N CYS A 62 69.31 36.72 -8.39
CA CYS A 62 68.63 35.68 -7.56
C CYS A 62 67.95 36.24 -6.32
N ASN A 63 68.56 37.20 -5.66
CA ASN A 63 68.00 37.76 -4.43
C ASN A 63 66.72 38.58 -4.67
N VAL A 64 66.66 39.30 -5.81
CA VAL A 64 65.44 40.05 -6.20
C VAL A 64 64.23 39.12 -6.48
N VAL A 65 64.49 37.99 -7.12
CA VAL A 65 63.45 36.99 -7.40
C VAL A 65 62.95 36.32 -6.11
N ILE A 66 63.86 36.02 -5.17
CA ILE A 66 63.49 35.45 -3.86
C ILE A 66 62.69 36.44 -3.06
N ILE A 67 63.07 37.69 -2.98
CA ILE A 67 62.31 38.75 -2.26
C ILE A 67 60.93 38.96 -2.91
N ALA A 68 60.82 38.90 -4.24
CA ALA A 68 59.54 39.02 -4.93
C ALA A 68 58.61 37.80 -4.65
N ILE A 69 59.15 36.59 -4.55
CA ILE A 69 58.44 35.39 -4.17
C ILE A 69 57.98 35.47 -2.72
N ASP A 70 58.81 35.94 -1.81
CA ASP A 70 58.48 36.12 -0.40
C ASP A 70 57.38 37.18 -0.22
N ILE A 71 57.50 38.32 -0.92
CA ILE A 71 56.45 39.36 -0.91
C ILE A 71 55.12 38.82 -1.47
N TYR A 72 55.18 38.08 -2.57
CA TYR A 72 54.00 37.44 -3.13
C TYR A 72 53.42 36.40 -2.16
N GLY A 73 54.24 35.58 -1.52
CA GLY A 73 53.84 34.61 -0.51
C GLY A 73 53.14 35.29 0.69
N VAL A 74 53.70 36.36 1.21
CA VAL A 74 53.10 37.17 2.30
C VAL A 74 51.77 37.79 1.85
N TRP A 75 51.73 38.35 0.63
CA TRP A 75 50.50 38.94 0.08
C TRP A 75 49.42 37.87 -0.15
N ALA A 76 49.78 36.71 -0.72
CA ALA A 76 48.84 35.61 -0.94
C ALA A 76 48.30 35.08 0.40
N PHE A 77 49.15 35.01 1.45
CA PHE A 77 48.73 34.63 2.80
C PHE A 77 47.70 35.61 3.38
N PHE A 78 47.95 36.94 3.31
CA PHE A 78 47.00 37.92 3.82
C PHE A 78 45.73 38.00 3.01
N ARG A 79 45.78 37.79 1.68
CA ARG A 79 44.60 37.70 0.83
C ARG A 79 43.76 36.51 1.22
N ARG A 80 44.38 35.34 1.37
CA ARG A 80 43.67 34.08 1.76
C ARG A 80 43.06 34.22 3.15
N LYS A 81 43.81 34.78 4.10
CA LYS A 81 43.30 35.03 5.44
C LYS A 81 42.07 35.96 5.42
N LYS A 82 42.08 37.00 4.59
CA LYS A 82 40.92 37.89 4.45
C LYS A 82 39.71 37.22 3.81
N GLU A 83 39.93 36.38 2.81
CA GLU A 83 38.89 35.57 2.19
C GLU A 83 38.30 34.59 3.23
N ASP A 84 39.14 33.97 4.07
CA ASP A 84 38.73 33.09 5.15
C ASP A 84 37.94 33.86 6.26
N ASP A 85 38.39 35.04 6.63
CA ASP A 85 37.70 35.90 7.62
C ASP A 85 36.31 36.35 7.11
N LEU A 86 36.19 36.75 5.83
CA LEU A 86 34.90 37.09 5.20
C LEU A 86 33.98 35.89 5.11
N ALA A 87 34.52 34.75 4.72
CA ALA A 87 33.73 33.49 4.65
C ALA A 87 33.31 33.02 6.05
N TRP A 88 34.10 33.35 7.09
CA TRP A 88 33.71 33.06 8.47
C TRP A 88 32.60 34.01 8.95
N GLU A 89 32.69 35.33 8.67
CA GLU A 89 31.63 36.30 8.98
C GLU A 89 30.32 35.97 8.26
N GLU A 90 30.37 35.58 6.98
CA GLU A 90 29.20 35.14 6.22
C GLU A 90 28.58 33.86 6.82
N ARG A 91 29.41 32.91 7.26
CA ARG A 91 28.90 31.70 7.94
C ARG A 91 28.22 32.06 9.26
N GLN A 92 28.82 32.89 10.10
CA GLN A 92 28.21 33.32 11.35
C GLN A 92 26.89 34.08 11.13
N ALA A 93 26.83 34.94 10.11
CA ALA A 93 25.61 35.66 9.76
C ALA A 93 24.50 34.70 9.27
N ASN A 94 24.85 33.66 8.51
CA ASN A 94 23.91 32.64 8.07
C ASN A 94 23.45 31.74 9.22
N GLU A 95 24.36 31.33 10.12
CA GLU A 95 24.02 30.55 11.31
C GLU A 95 23.06 31.31 12.23
N GLU A 96 23.31 32.61 12.45
CA GLU A 96 22.42 33.48 13.24
C GLU A 96 21.05 33.65 12.58
N LYS A 97 21.02 33.77 11.25
CA LYS A 97 19.79 33.85 10.47
C LYS A 97 18.97 32.54 10.58
N GLU A 98 19.61 31.39 10.44
CA GLU A 98 18.96 30.07 10.59
C GLU A 98 18.44 29.85 12.01
N ARG A 99 19.24 30.23 13.02
CA ARG A 99 18.83 30.15 14.43
C ARG A 99 17.57 30.97 14.68
N ARG A 100 17.57 32.26 14.24
CA ARG A 100 16.40 33.13 14.38
C ARG A 100 15.19 32.62 13.64
N ALA A 101 15.36 32.08 12.43
CA ALA A 101 14.30 31.49 11.64
C ALA A 101 13.68 30.29 12.36
N THR A 102 14.51 29.42 12.93
CA THR A 102 14.07 28.27 13.72
C THR A 102 13.34 28.68 15.01
N GLU A 103 13.85 29.70 15.71
CA GLU A 103 13.19 30.22 16.92
C GLU A 103 11.80 30.81 16.63
N CYS A 104 11.65 31.57 15.53
CA CYS A 104 10.38 32.14 15.12
C CYS A 104 9.40 31.02 14.72
N TYR A 105 9.87 30.01 13.97
CA TYR A 105 9.06 28.84 13.62
C TYR A 105 8.57 28.09 14.86
N GLN A 106 9.47 27.78 15.81
CA GLN A 106 9.11 27.06 17.03
C GLN A 106 8.08 27.85 17.88
N LYS A 107 8.27 29.15 18.03
CA LYS A 107 7.29 30.01 18.72
C LYS A 107 5.93 30.00 18.03
N ALA A 108 5.90 29.99 16.69
CA ALA A 108 4.66 29.89 15.95
C ALA A 108 3.96 28.55 16.20
N GLU A 109 4.71 27.43 16.22
CA GLU A 109 4.20 26.09 16.55
C GLU A 109 3.58 26.03 17.95
N ASP A 110 4.20 26.68 18.94
CA ASP A 110 3.73 26.68 20.33
C ASP A 110 2.39 27.43 20.48
N ILE A 111 2.21 28.52 19.72
CA ILE A 111 1.02 29.38 19.87
C ILE A 111 -0.07 29.13 18.81
N LYS A 112 0.20 28.33 17.78
CA LYS A 112 -0.77 28.10 16.67
C LYS A 112 -2.15 27.62 17.08
N LYS A 113 -2.32 27.07 18.30
CA LYS A 113 -3.61 26.64 18.82
C LYS A 113 -4.34 27.72 19.61
N THR A 114 -3.62 28.74 20.09
CA THR A 114 -4.13 29.79 20.97
C THR A 114 -4.28 31.14 20.29
N ASP A 115 -3.33 31.49 19.40
CA ASP A 115 -3.34 32.75 18.65
C ASP A 115 -2.90 32.53 17.20
N LEU A 116 -3.89 32.34 16.33
CA LEU A 116 -3.66 32.10 14.90
C LEU A 116 -3.11 33.32 14.18
N VAL A 117 -3.42 34.54 14.64
CA VAL A 117 -2.96 35.79 14.02
C VAL A 117 -1.47 35.96 14.27
N GLN A 118 -1.05 35.83 15.54
CA GLN A 118 0.34 35.91 15.90
C GLN A 118 1.18 34.75 15.33
N ALA A 119 0.61 33.55 15.28
CA ALA A 119 1.26 32.40 14.65
C ALA A 119 1.56 32.65 13.17
N ARG A 120 0.57 33.20 12.42
CA ARG A 120 0.76 33.56 11.00
C ARG A 120 1.89 34.57 10.82
N GLU A 121 1.99 35.56 11.69
CA GLU A 121 3.03 36.59 11.59
C GLU A 121 4.42 35.99 11.88
N LEU A 122 4.56 35.13 12.88
CA LEU A 122 5.80 34.42 13.16
C LEU A 122 6.23 33.47 12.06
N TYR A 123 5.26 32.75 11.43
CA TYR A 123 5.55 31.96 10.25
C TYR A 123 6.02 32.83 9.09
N ARG A 124 5.44 34.02 8.90
CA ARG A 124 5.91 34.99 7.89
C ARG A 124 7.35 35.41 8.14
N GLU A 125 7.68 35.79 9.36
CA GLU A 125 9.05 36.21 9.74
C GLU A 125 10.04 35.05 9.51
N ALA A 126 9.71 33.84 9.93
CA ALA A 126 10.55 32.67 9.71
C ALA A 126 10.71 32.33 8.22
N ALA A 127 9.65 32.49 7.42
CA ALA A 127 9.66 32.24 5.97
C ALA A 127 10.54 33.26 5.24
N GLU A 128 10.49 34.54 5.61
CA GLU A 128 11.35 35.62 5.09
C GLU A 128 12.85 35.37 5.41
N LEU A 129 13.11 34.76 6.55
CA LEU A 129 14.45 34.32 6.94
C LEU A 129 14.88 33.02 6.21
N GLY A 130 14.02 32.39 5.44
CA GLY A 130 14.32 31.23 4.60
C GLY A 130 14.14 29.89 5.30
N HIS A 131 13.29 29.77 6.33
CA HIS A 131 12.97 28.50 6.96
C HIS A 131 11.91 27.76 6.13
N ARG A 132 12.28 26.63 5.54
CA ARG A 132 11.46 25.89 4.57
C ARG A 132 10.08 25.49 5.12
N LYS A 133 10.02 24.89 6.32
CA LYS A 133 8.74 24.52 6.96
C LYS A 133 7.87 25.76 7.22
N ALA A 134 8.46 26.89 7.56
CA ALA A 134 7.71 28.13 7.75
C ALA A 134 7.18 28.69 6.43
N GLN A 135 7.91 28.57 5.33
CA GLN A 135 7.42 28.94 3.99
C GLN A 135 6.17 28.14 3.62
N TYR A 136 6.21 26.81 3.85
CA TYR A 136 5.02 25.97 3.67
C TYR A 136 3.86 26.40 4.58
N GLN A 137 4.10 26.54 5.90
CA GLN A 137 3.06 26.91 6.86
C GLN A 137 2.45 28.29 6.56
N TYR A 138 3.30 29.29 6.28
CA TYR A 138 2.82 30.62 5.91
C TYR A 138 2.02 30.58 4.59
N GLY A 139 2.52 29.88 3.57
CA GLY A 139 1.81 29.67 2.32
C GLY A 139 0.45 29.01 2.52
N TRP A 140 0.39 27.99 3.36
CA TRP A 140 -0.86 27.31 3.73
C TRP A 140 -1.85 28.22 4.45
N TYR A 141 -1.36 29.03 5.43
CA TYR A 141 -2.18 30.00 6.16
C TYR A 141 -2.74 31.07 5.21
N CYS A 142 -1.94 31.54 4.26
CA CYS A 142 -2.40 32.49 3.23
C CYS A 142 -3.44 31.88 2.30
N LEU A 143 -3.26 30.62 1.86
CA LEU A 143 -4.19 29.92 0.99
C LEU A 143 -5.56 29.71 1.64
N ARG A 144 -5.55 29.36 2.93
CA ARG A 144 -6.78 29.04 3.69
C ARG A 144 -7.38 30.26 4.38
N GLY A 145 -6.65 31.39 4.50
CA GLY A 145 -7.09 32.55 5.27
C GLY A 145 -7.05 32.31 6.78
N ILE A 146 -6.12 31.49 7.25
CA ILE A 146 -5.95 31.19 8.68
C ILE A 146 -5.20 32.36 9.33
N GLY A 147 -5.75 32.89 10.43
CA GLY A 147 -5.15 34.05 11.13
C GLY A 147 -5.18 35.36 10.35
N GLY A 148 -5.98 35.47 9.26
CA GLY A 148 -6.13 36.67 8.45
C GLY A 148 -6.86 36.42 7.15
N GLU A 149 -6.85 37.42 6.26
CA GLU A 149 -7.46 37.28 4.94
C GLU A 149 -6.69 36.30 4.06
N LYS A 150 -7.42 35.70 3.09
CA LYS A 150 -6.80 34.86 2.07
C LYS A 150 -5.92 35.73 1.15
N ASP A 151 -4.70 35.25 0.91
CA ASP A 151 -3.76 35.85 -0.03
C ASP A 151 -3.18 34.75 -0.93
N PRO A 152 -3.88 34.42 -2.05
CA PRO A 152 -3.44 33.36 -2.94
C PRO A 152 -2.07 33.62 -3.58
N GLN A 153 -1.70 34.91 -3.80
CA GLN A 153 -0.42 35.26 -4.41
C GLN A 153 0.74 34.94 -3.48
N GLN A 154 0.66 35.40 -2.21
CA GLN A 154 1.64 35.05 -1.18
C GLN A 154 1.68 33.55 -0.88
N ALA A 155 0.51 32.89 -0.96
CA ALA A 155 0.45 31.44 -0.80
C ALA A 155 1.29 30.72 -1.86
N PHE A 156 1.02 30.98 -3.13
CA PHE A 156 1.73 30.33 -4.24
C PHE A 156 3.24 30.63 -4.22
N GLU A 157 3.62 31.91 -3.97
CA GLU A 157 5.02 32.31 -3.92
C GLU A 157 5.81 31.56 -2.82
N ASN A 158 5.25 31.49 -1.61
CA ASN A 158 5.94 30.81 -0.49
C ASN A 158 5.94 29.29 -0.64
N LEU A 159 4.89 28.69 -1.16
CA LEU A 159 4.84 27.26 -1.46
C LEU A 159 5.85 26.87 -2.56
N THR A 160 6.02 27.72 -3.57
CA THR A 160 7.03 27.51 -4.63
C THR A 160 8.44 27.61 -4.05
N LYS A 161 8.72 28.60 -3.18
CA LYS A 161 10.00 28.69 -2.46
C LYS A 161 10.28 27.44 -1.62
N ALA A 162 9.27 26.92 -0.92
CA ALA A 162 9.40 25.69 -0.16
C ALA A 162 9.72 24.45 -1.02
N ASP A 163 9.16 24.39 -2.23
CA ASP A 163 9.43 23.33 -3.21
C ASP A 163 10.86 23.45 -3.79
N GLU A 164 11.29 24.66 -4.14
CA GLU A 164 12.64 24.93 -4.67
C GLU A 164 13.77 24.60 -3.68
N MET A 165 13.55 24.80 -2.38
CA MET A 165 14.51 24.52 -1.31
C MET A 165 14.75 23.02 -1.07
N ARG A 166 13.89 22.14 -1.58
CA ARG A 166 14.02 20.68 -1.50
C ARG A 166 15.42 20.16 -1.86
N ARG A 167 16.09 20.81 -2.79
CA ARG A 167 17.41 20.38 -3.29
C ARG A 167 18.55 20.56 -2.29
N ASN A 168 18.39 21.37 -1.26
CA ASN A 168 19.45 21.82 -0.36
C ASN A 168 19.32 21.27 1.06
N GLU A 169 18.22 20.63 1.42
CA GLU A 169 17.93 20.14 2.76
C GLU A 169 17.79 18.61 2.81
N LYS A 170 17.86 18.06 4.02
CA LYS A 170 17.55 16.65 4.26
C LYS A 170 16.12 16.38 3.82
N TYR A 171 15.94 15.30 3.06
CA TYR A 171 14.63 14.85 2.58
C TYR A 171 13.65 14.65 3.75
N ASP A 172 12.48 15.29 3.68
CA ASP A 172 11.41 15.24 4.65
C ASP A 172 10.11 14.92 3.87
N LEU A 173 9.73 13.63 3.85
CA LEU A 173 8.60 13.13 3.06
C LEU A 173 7.28 13.82 3.44
N GLU A 174 7.08 14.09 4.74
CA GLU A 174 5.85 14.76 5.20
C GLU A 174 5.72 16.16 4.63
N LEU A 175 6.80 16.93 4.71
CA LEU A 175 6.82 18.27 4.15
C LEU A 175 6.66 18.27 2.63
N GLU A 176 7.34 17.34 1.93
CA GLU A 176 7.21 17.16 0.47
C GLU A 176 5.75 16.90 0.09
N ARG A 177 5.12 15.91 0.73
CA ARG A 177 3.73 15.56 0.51
C ARG A 177 2.80 16.75 0.69
N ASP A 178 2.99 17.50 1.76
CA ASP A 178 2.13 18.62 2.11
C ASP A 178 2.35 19.82 1.16
N VAL A 179 3.58 20.08 0.71
CA VAL A 179 3.93 21.10 -0.29
C VAL A 179 3.30 20.71 -1.65
N HIS A 180 3.45 19.46 -2.09
CA HIS A 180 2.84 18.97 -3.33
C HIS A 180 1.32 19.09 -3.30
N TYR A 181 0.68 18.73 -2.17
CA TYR A 181 -0.75 18.92 -2.01
C TYR A 181 -1.18 20.38 -2.10
N ALA A 182 -0.48 21.28 -1.39
CA ALA A 182 -0.80 22.71 -1.39
C ALA A 182 -0.61 23.36 -2.77
N LEU A 183 0.50 23.05 -3.46
CA LEU A 183 0.73 23.53 -4.83
C LEU A 183 -0.29 22.94 -5.82
N GLY A 184 -0.63 21.66 -5.69
CA GLY A 184 -1.69 21.02 -6.47
C GLY A 184 -3.05 21.71 -6.31
N LEU A 185 -3.39 22.14 -5.10
CA LEU A 185 -4.56 22.99 -4.84
C LEU A 185 -4.46 24.33 -5.55
N CYS A 186 -3.32 25.01 -5.47
CA CYS A 186 -3.11 26.29 -6.14
C CYS A 186 -3.32 26.16 -7.65
N TYR A 187 -2.70 25.18 -8.30
CA TYR A 187 -2.87 24.94 -9.75
C TYR A 187 -4.29 24.54 -10.14
N SER A 188 -4.97 23.69 -9.33
CA SER A 188 -6.33 23.22 -9.64
C SER A 188 -7.39 24.31 -9.51
N GLN A 189 -7.14 25.32 -8.67
CA GLN A 189 -8.05 26.44 -8.40
C GLN A 189 -7.65 27.74 -9.11
N GLY A 190 -6.41 27.82 -9.63
CA GLY A 190 -5.85 29.07 -10.14
C GLY A 190 -5.54 30.07 -9.02
N ALA A 191 -5.16 29.57 -7.83
CA ALA A 191 -4.92 30.39 -6.66
C ALA A 191 -3.47 30.94 -6.67
N GLY A 192 -3.30 32.24 -6.97
CA GLY A 192 -1.99 32.89 -7.08
C GLY A 192 -1.19 32.50 -8.34
N THR A 193 -1.75 31.71 -9.21
CA THR A 193 -1.19 31.29 -10.49
C THR A 193 -2.32 31.06 -11.51
N GLU A 194 -1.99 30.90 -12.77
CA GLU A 194 -2.96 30.42 -13.75
C GLU A 194 -3.37 28.97 -13.46
N ARG A 195 -4.64 28.67 -13.67
CA ARG A 195 -5.15 27.30 -13.49
C ARG A 195 -4.46 26.36 -14.47
N ASN A 196 -3.86 25.30 -13.96
CA ASN A 196 -3.19 24.27 -14.73
C ASN A 196 -3.53 22.89 -14.16
N ASP A 197 -4.58 22.26 -14.72
CA ASP A 197 -5.09 20.98 -14.25
C ASP A 197 -4.09 19.83 -14.46
N SER A 198 -3.20 19.91 -15.47
CA SER A 198 -2.15 18.90 -15.69
C SER A 198 -1.09 18.92 -14.59
N GLU A 199 -0.57 20.11 -14.27
CA GLU A 199 0.40 20.25 -13.17
C GLU A 199 -0.24 19.93 -11.80
N ALA A 200 -1.52 20.34 -11.63
CA ALA A 200 -2.27 20.01 -10.43
C ALA A 200 -2.34 18.50 -10.20
N VAL A 201 -2.73 17.75 -11.22
CA VAL A 201 -2.85 16.27 -11.12
C VAL A 201 -1.51 15.63 -10.80
N THR A 202 -0.43 15.99 -11.51
CA THR A 202 0.90 15.42 -11.27
C THR A 202 1.33 15.58 -9.81
N ARG A 203 1.12 16.76 -9.23
CA ARG A 203 1.48 17.03 -7.83
C ARG A 203 0.54 16.34 -6.84
N LEU A 204 -0.76 16.34 -7.14
CA LEU A 204 -1.78 15.72 -6.29
C LEU A 204 -1.66 14.20 -6.27
N GLU A 205 -1.39 13.56 -7.41
CA GLU A 205 -1.16 12.11 -7.47
C GLU A 205 0.05 11.72 -6.64
N TRP A 206 1.17 12.43 -6.81
CA TRP A 206 2.35 12.18 -5.99
C TRP A 206 2.03 12.29 -4.49
N ALA A 207 1.33 13.35 -4.07
CA ALA A 207 0.95 13.53 -2.67
C ALA A 207 -0.02 12.44 -2.17
N ALA A 208 -0.93 11.96 -3.04
CA ALA A 208 -1.89 10.90 -2.74
C ALA A 208 -1.19 9.54 -2.53
N GLU A 209 -0.23 9.21 -3.38
CA GLU A 209 0.61 8.01 -3.28
C GLU A 209 1.42 7.98 -1.98
N HIS A 210 1.78 9.17 -1.46
CA HIS A 210 2.51 9.34 -0.21
C HIS A 210 1.60 9.64 0.99
N GLY A 211 0.30 9.30 0.90
CA GLY A 211 -0.61 9.28 2.05
C GLY A 211 -1.45 10.53 2.28
N SER A 212 -1.60 11.39 1.27
CA SER A 212 -2.52 12.52 1.37
C SER A 212 -3.91 12.18 0.81
N SER A 213 -4.85 11.79 1.69
CA SER A 213 -6.25 11.54 1.28
C SER A 213 -6.91 12.78 0.66
N GLY A 214 -6.58 13.96 1.18
CA GLY A 214 -7.05 15.23 0.61
C GLY A 214 -6.57 15.46 -0.82
N ALA A 215 -5.32 15.11 -1.12
CA ALA A 215 -4.77 15.20 -2.47
C ALA A 215 -5.48 14.24 -3.43
N ALA A 216 -5.72 13.00 -2.99
CA ALA A 216 -6.45 12.01 -3.79
C ALA A 216 -7.89 12.47 -4.11
N VAL A 217 -8.60 13.06 -3.13
CA VAL A 217 -9.94 13.64 -3.36
C VAL A 217 -9.89 14.76 -4.41
N VAL A 218 -8.93 15.67 -4.27
CA VAL A 218 -8.83 16.81 -5.20
C VAL A 218 -8.43 16.36 -6.60
N ALA A 219 -7.49 15.39 -6.72
CA ALA A 219 -7.14 14.78 -8.00
C ALA A 219 -8.35 14.11 -8.66
N GLY A 220 -9.11 13.32 -7.89
CA GLY A 220 -10.37 12.72 -8.35
C GLY A 220 -11.38 13.75 -8.87
N ASN A 221 -11.52 14.88 -8.17
CA ASN A 221 -12.38 15.98 -8.61
C ASN A 221 -11.88 16.65 -9.91
N VAL A 222 -10.55 16.77 -10.10
CA VAL A 222 -9.97 17.28 -11.34
C VAL A 222 -10.29 16.34 -12.50
N TYR A 223 -10.03 15.04 -12.35
CA TYR A 223 -10.34 14.02 -13.35
C TYR A 223 -11.84 13.96 -13.69
N LYS A 224 -12.71 14.03 -12.65
CA LYS A 224 -14.17 14.05 -12.82
C LYS A 224 -14.62 15.24 -13.69
N ARG A 225 -14.04 16.43 -13.49
CA ARG A 225 -14.32 17.62 -14.32
C ARG A 225 -13.97 17.43 -15.80
N HIS A 226 -12.92 16.64 -16.08
CA HIS A 226 -12.48 16.33 -17.45
C HIS A 226 -13.16 15.08 -18.03
N GLY A 227 -14.11 14.47 -17.32
CA GLY A 227 -14.80 13.26 -17.76
C GLY A 227 -13.95 11.98 -17.76
N GLN A 228 -12.78 12.02 -17.15
CA GLN A 228 -11.85 10.89 -17.01
C GLN A 228 -12.29 10.00 -15.84
N LYS A 229 -13.36 9.22 -16.06
CA LYS A 229 -14.03 8.45 -15.00
C LYS A 229 -13.12 7.40 -14.33
N SER A 230 -12.27 6.71 -15.11
CA SER A 230 -11.36 5.69 -14.58
C SER A 230 -10.29 6.25 -13.66
N ASP A 231 -9.70 7.40 -14.03
CA ASP A 231 -8.69 8.04 -13.22
C ASP A 231 -9.29 8.68 -11.97
N ALA A 232 -10.49 9.26 -12.09
CA ALA A 232 -11.26 9.76 -10.95
C ALA A 232 -11.56 8.62 -9.96
N GLU A 233 -12.03 7.46 -10.46
CA GLU A 233 -12.31 6.28 -9.64
C GLU A 233 -11.04 5.81 -8.92
N ARG A 234 -9.91 5.69 -9.61
CA ARG A 234 -8.62 5.31 -9.01
C ARG A 234 -8.24 6.23 -7.86
N MET A 235 -8.36 7.54 -8.04
CA MET A 235 -8.03 8.51 -6.99
C MET A 235 -8.99 8.44 -5.80
N TYR A 236 -10.29 8.32 -6.06
CA TYR A 236 -11.26 8.19 -4.97
C TYR A 236 -11.07 6.86 -4.20
N ARG A 237 -10.73 5.75 -4.88
CA ARG A 237 -10.40 4.48 -4.20
C ARG A 237 -9.16 4.61 -3.32
N THR A 238 -8.13 5.34 -3.75
CA THR A 238 -6.97 5.66 -2.93
C THR A 238 -7.38 6.42 -1.67
N ALA A 239 -8.19 7.45 -1.79
CA ALA A 239 -8.67 8.21 -0.64
C ALA A 239 -9.61 7.39 0.27
N ALA A 240 -10.44 6.52 -0.31
CA ALA A 240 -11.30 5.61 0.45
C ALA A 240 -10.49 4.62 1.28
N GLY A 241 -9.43 4.03 0.73
CA GLY A 241 -8.48 3.19 1.45
C GLY A 241 -7.75 3.89 2.60
N GLN A 242 -7.71 5.22 2.57
CA GLN A 242 -7.20 6.08 3.65
C GLN A 242 -8.29 6.53 4.64
N GLY A 243 -9.50 5.95 4.58
CA GLY A 243 -10.62 6.23 5.47
C GLY A 243 -11.47 7.46 5.09
N SER A 244 -11.45 7.92 3.84
CA SER A 244 -12.28 9.03 3.36
C SER A 244 -13.68 8.58 3.00
N VAL A 245 -14.66 8.85 3.85
CA VAL A 245 -16.10 8.52 3.64
C VAL A 245 -16.66 9.21 2.39
N MET A 246 -16.27 10.47 2.15
CA MET A 246 -16.66 11.21 0.95
C MET A 246 -16.24 10.50 -0.33
N SER A 247 -15.03 9.94 -0.33
CA SER A 247 -14.51 9.21 -1.49
C SER A 247 -15.19 7.86 -1.70
N ILE A 248 -15.59 7.18 -0.62
CA ILE A 248 -16.41 5.97 -0.69
C ILE A 248 -17.73 6.30 -1.42
N TYR A 249 -18.38 7.42 -1.07
CA TYR A 249 -19.59 7.87 -1.74
C TYR A 249 -19.38 8.15 -3.25
N GLU A 250 -18.28 8.81 -3.61
CA GLU A 250 -17.96 9.09 -5.02
C GLU A 250 -17.68 7.82 -5.83
N VAL A 251 -16.98 6.83 -5.24
CA VAL A 251 -16.78 5.51 -5.87
C VAL A 251 -18.12 4.80 -6.07
N ALA A 252 -18.99 4.81 -5.06
CA ALA A 252 -20.34 4.21 -5.15
C ALA A 252 -21.14 4.83 -6.31
N GLN A 253 -21.11 6.14 -6.46
CA GLN A 253 -21.76 6.85 -7.56
C GLN A 253 -21.20 6.45 -8.94
N ILE A 254 -19.87 6.32 -9.05
CA ILE A 254 -19.23 5.90 -10.30
C ILE A 254 -19.61 4.46 -10.63
N CYS A 255 -19.61 3.56 -9.65
CA CYS A 255 -19.98 2.16 -9.82
C CYS A 255 -21.45 2.03 -10.23
N MET A 256 -22.35 2.79 -9.60
CA MET A 256 -23.77 2.86 -9.98
C MET A 256 -23.99 3.33 -11.42
N GLY A 257 -23.12 4.21 -11.92
CA GLY A 257 -23.18 4.71 -13.30
C GLY A 257 -22.59 3.76 -14.36
N LYS A 258 -22.15 2.56 -14.01
CA LYS A 258 -21.65 1.53 -14.95
C LYS A 258 -22.81 0.65 -15.42
N GLU A 259 -23.60 1.15 -16.40
CA GLU A 259 -24.81 0.51 -16.90
C GLU A 259 -24.58 -0.96 -17.29
N GLY A 260 -25.48 -1.85 -16.86
CA GLY A 260 -25.45 -3.27 -17.16
C GLY A 260 -24.36 -4.09 -16.46
N ASN A 261 -23.61 -3.50 -15.53
CA ASN A 261 -22.55 -4.20 -14.81
C ASN A 261 -23.02 -4.61 -13.40
N LEU A 262 -23.46 -5.87 -13.27
CA LEU A 262 -23.96 -6.41 -12.01
C LEU A 262 -22.95 -6.37 -10.87
N ASP A 263 -21.67 -6.59 -11.13
CA ASP A 263 -20.64 -6.58 -10.09
C ASP A 263 -20.39 -5.15 -9.60
N ALA A 264 -20.41 -4.16 -10.52
CA ALA A 264 -20.33 -2.77 -10.15
C ALA A 264 -21.56 -2.31 -9.33
N TYR A 265 -22.76 -2.80 -9.66
CA TYR A 265 -23.97 -2.48 -8.90
C TYR A 265 -23.93 -3.08 -7.49
N ARG A 266 -23.43 -4.31 -7.33
CA ARG A 266 -23.24 -4.95 -6.02
C ARG A 266 -22.21 -4.20 -5.19
N GLU A 267 -21.07 -3.85 -5.78
CA GLU A 267 -20.06 -3.03 -5.13
C GLU A 267 -20.63 -1.66 -4.70
N ALA A 268 -21.39 -0.98 -5.58
CA ALA A 268 -22.02 0.29 -5.25
C ALA A 268 -22.99 0.17 -4.07
N LEU A 269 -23.76 -0.93 -4.01
CA LEU A 269 -24.67 -1.20 -2.92
C LEU A 269 -23.93 -1.32 -1.58
N GLU A 270 -22.86 -2.10 -1.52
CA GLU A 270 -22.02 -2.24 -0.34
C GLU A 270 -21.41 -0.89 0.10
N LEU A 271 -20.92 -0.11 -0.86
CA LEU A 271 -20.33 1.19 -0.59
C LEU A 271 -21.35 2.21 -0.08
N PHE A 272 -22.59 2.24 -0.61
CA PHE A 272 -23.64 3.11 -0.07
C PHE A 272 -24.08 2.70 1.33
N GLU A 273 -24.16 1.40 1.63
CA GLU A 273 -24.42 0.93 3.01
C GLU A 273 -23.30 1.38 3.96
N ALA A 274 -22.03 1.34 3.53
CA ALA A 274 -20.89 1.84 4.30
C ALA A 274 -21.03 3.35 4.60
N VAL A 275 -21.36 4.15 3.58
CA VAL A 275 -21.55 5.60 3.74
C VAL A 275 -22.73 5.89 4.67
N LYS A 276 -23.83 5.16 4.54
CA LYS A 276 -25.00 5.27 5.41
C LYS A 276 -24.65 5.06 6.88
N LEU A 277 -23.77 4.10 7.19
CA LEU A 277 -23.27 3.88 8.55
C LEU A 277 -22.42 5.04 9.07
N ALA A 278 -21.58 5.64 8.20
CA ALA A 278 -20.57 6.61 8.60
C ALA A 278 -21.04 8.07 8.55
N ASP A 279 -22.05 8.41 7.74
CA ASP A 279 -22.50 9.78 7.50
C ASP A 279 -24.02 9.91 7.56
N ALA A 280 -24.50 10.34 8.73
CA ALA A 280 -25.94 10.57 8.95
C ALA A 280 -26.55 11.63 8.02
N SER A 281 -25.74 12.56 7.50
CA SER A 281 -26.25 13.62 6.59
C SER A 281 -26.59 13.09 5.20
N ARG A 282 -26.10 11.90 4.84
CA ARG A 282 -26.30 11.25 3.53
C ARG A 282 -27.20 10.02 3.62
N GLU A 283 -27.75 9.72 4.79
CA GLU A 283 -28.56 8.52 5.03
C GLU A 283 -29.73 8.38 4.02
N GLU A 284 -30.53 9.43 3.85
CA GLU A 284 -31.66 9.45 2.91
C GLU A 284 -31.22 9.25 1.44
N ALA A 285 -30.17 9.97 1.01
CA ALA A 285 -29.62 9.84 -0.34
C ALA A 285 -29.03 8.43 -0.61
N CYS A 286 -28.42 7.83 0.40
CA CYS A 286 -27.92 6.45 0.30
C CYS A 286 -29.07 5.44 0.23
N GLU A 287 -30.14 5.63 1.02
CA GLU A 287 -31.31 4.75 0.98
C GLU A 287 -32.00 4.76 -0.40
N GLU A 288 -32.19 5.95 -0.99
CA GLU A 288 -32.70 6.08 -2.36
C GLU A 288 -31.81 5.38 -3.38
N ALA A 289 -30.49 5.57 -3.29
CA ALA A 289 -29.52 4.92 -4.18
C ALA A 289 -29.52 3.39 -4.02
N ILE A 290 -29.56 2.89 -2.78
CA ILE A 290 -29.66 1.46 -2.47
C ILE A 290 -30.94 0.85 -3.06
N GLN A 291 -32.07 1.53 -2.92
CA GLN A 291 -33.33 1.03 -3.48
C GLN A 291 -33.26 0.97 -5.01
N THR A 292 -32.75 2.03 -5.64
CA THR A 292 -32.55 2.08 -7.10
C THR A 292 -31.60 0.98 -7.60
N LEU A 293 -30.51 0.72 -6.88
CA LEU A 293 -29.56 -0.35 -7.21
C LEU A 293 -30.17 -1.74 -7.10
N LYS A 294 -31.02 -1.98 -6.11
CA LYS A 294 -31.77 -3.24 -5.98
C LYS A 294 -32.67 -3.48 -7.19
N GLU A 295 -33.31 -2.42 -7.69
CA GLU A 295 -34.13 -2.48 -8.92
C GLU A 295 -33.25 -2.77 -10.16
N TYR A 296 -32.12 -2.06 -10.34
CA TYR A 296 -31.18 -2.30 -11.44
C TYR A 296 -30.61 -3.73 -11.41
N ILE A 297 -30.22 -4.23 -10.24
CA ILE A 297 -29.73 -5.59 -10.07
C ILE A 297 -30.82 -6.59 -10.48
N ALA A 298 -32.07 -6.39 -10.04
CA ALA A 298 -33.17 -7.26 -10.40
C ALA A 298 -33.46 -7.24 -11.91
N GLU A 299 -33.45 -6.07 -12.56
CA GLU A 299 -33.64 -5.92 -14.01
C GLU A 299 -32.54 -6.64 -14.80
N GLU A 300 -31.27 -6.44 -14.42
CA GLU A 300 -30.15 -7.09 -15.12
C GLU A 300 -30.15 -8.61 -14.90
N GLN A 301 -30.46 -9.08 -13.68
CA GLN A 301 -30.61 -10.50 -13.41
C GLN A 301 -31.78 -11.12 -14.21
N GLN A 302 -32.86 -10.39 -14.43
CA GLN A 302 -33.97 -10.84 -15.24
C GLN A 302 -33.59 -10.92 -16.74
N LYS A 303 -32.81 -9.93 -17.24
CA LYS A 303 -32.28 -9.97 -18.62
C LYS A 303 -31.33 -11.15 -18.81
N GLU A 304 -30.42 -11.36 -17.83
CA GLU A 304 -29.51 -12.49 -17.83
C GLU A 304 -30.27 -13.81 -17.83
N ALA A 305 -31.33 -13.94 -17.02
CA ALA A 305 -32.16 -15.15 -16.97
C ALA A 305 -32.84 -15.44 -18.32
N LYS A 306 -33.39 -14.40 -18.96
CA LYS A 306 -33.98 -14.54 -20.28
C LYS A 306 -32.97 -15.00 -21.31
N ALA A 307 -31.80 -14.36 -21.39
CA ALA A 307 -30.74 -14.75 -22.32
C ALA A 307 -30.24 -16.19 -22.05
N TYR A 308 -30.06 -16.55 -20.78
CA TYR A 308 -29.63 -17.88 -20.38
C TYR A 308 -30.59 -18.98 -20.89
N PHE A 309 -31.90 -18.80 -20.73
CA PHE A 309 -32.88 -19.81 -21.21
C PHE A 309 -33.04 -19.80 -22.74
N GLU A 310 -32.89 -18.66 -23.40
CA GLU A 310 -32.91 -18.56 -24.86
C GLU A 310 -31.71 -19.28 -25.50
N ASP A 311 -30.53 -19.18 -24.88
CA ASP A 311 -29.29 -19.81 -25.38
C ASP A 311 -29.27 -21.32 -25.10
N GLY A 312 -29.56 -21.72 -23.87
CA GLY A 312 -29.50 -23.11 -23.44
C GLY A 312 -30.55 -24.02 -24.16
N CYS A 313 -31.68 -23.47 -24.61
CA CYS A 313 -32.65 -24.21 -25.38
C CYS A 313 -32.17 -24.61 -26.79
N LYS A 314 -31.10 -23.99 -27.32
CA LYS A 314 -30.54 -24.32 -28.65
C LYS A 314 -29.83 -25.67 -28.69
N ASP A 315 -29.26 -26.07 -27.56
CA ASP A 315 -28.45 -27.28 -27.42
C ASP A 315 -29.18 -28.39 -26.62
N ALA A 316 -30.51 -28.38 -26.61
CA ALA A 316 -31.31 -29.32 -25.86
C ALA A 316 -31.08 -30.75 -26.35
N ILE A 317 -30.83 -31.64 -25.40
CA ILE A 317 -30.59 -33.09 -25.62
C ILE A 317 -31.88 -33.92 -25.39
N SER A 318 -31.85 -35.18 -25.77
CA SER A 318 -32.98 -36.09 -25.50
C SER A 318 -33.14 -36.40 -24.00
N LEU A 319 -34.34 -36.72 -23.57
CA LEU A 319 -34.63 -37.04 -22.17
C LEU A 319 -33.79 -38.22 -21.65
N GLU A 320 -33.46 -39.20 -22.49
CA GLU A 320 -32.62 -40.34 -22.10
C GLU A 320 -31.17 -39.90 -21.84
N GLN A 321 -30.61 -39.10 -22.73
CA GLN A 321 -29.28 -38.51 -22.53
C GLN A 321 -29.25 -37.61 -21.30
N ALA A 322 -30.34 -36.86 -21.05
CA ALA A 322 -30.47 -36.03 -19.86
C ALA A 322 -30.43 -36.83 -18.56
N LYS A 323 -31.10 -38.01 -18.53
CA LYS A 323 -31.05 -38.91 -17.37
C LYS A 323 -29.65 -39.46 -17.12
N GLU A 324 -28.97 -39.91 -18.18
CA GLU A 324 -27.57 -40.39 -18.08
C GLU A 324 -26.63 -39.33 -17.56
N LEU A 325 -26.70 -38.11 -18.12
CA LEU A 325 -25.87 -36.98 -17.67
C LEU A 325 -26.16 -36.58 -16.23
N TYR A 326 -27.41 -36.62 -15.80
CA TYR A 326 -27.76 -36.34 -14.40
C TYR A 326 -27.16 -37.40 -13.47
N GLN A 327 -27.24 -38.69 -13.81
CA GLN A 327 -26.64 -39.77 -13.01
C GLN A 327 -25.12 -39.59 -12.91
N ASP A 328 -24.47 -39.30 -14.02
CA ASP A 328 -23.05 -39.00 -14.07
C ASP A 328 -22.68 -37.79 -13.18
N ALA A 329 -23.47 -36.71 -13.23
CA ALA A 329 -23.26 -35.54 -12.41
C ALA A 329 -23.40 -35.85 -10.90
N ILE A 330 -24.41 -36.64 -10.52
CA ILE A 330 -24.61 -37.07 -9.12
C ILE A 330 -23.48 -38.00 -8.64
N GLU A 331 -22.95 -38.84 -9.50
CA GLU A 331 -21.81 -39.72 -9.17
C GLU A 331 -20.52 -38.89 -8.98
N GLU A 332 -20.27 -37.97 -9.89
CA GLU A 332 -19.12 -37.05 -9.80
C GLU A 332 -19.21 -36.14 -8.56
N MET A 333 -20.40 -35.65 -8.22
CA MET A 333 -20.62 -34.82 -7.03
C MET A 333 -20.26 -35.53 -5.71
N LYS A 334 -20.33 -36.88 -5.68
CA LYS A 334 -19.92 -37.69 -4.53
C LYS A 334 -18.40 -37.84 -4.41
N GLN A 335 -17.66 -37.63 -5.49
CA GLN A 335 -16.22 -37.91 -5.60
C GLN A 335 -15.34 -36.65 -5.59
N THR A 336 -15.89 -35.50 -5.95
CA THR A 336 -15.13 -34.24 -6.12
C THR A 336 -15.82 -33.05 -5.44
N LEU A 337 -15.01 -32.08 -4.97
CA LEU A 337 -15.48 -30.78 -4.49
C LEU A 337 -15.48 -29.72 -5.61
N GLU A 338 -15.09 -30.09 -6.83
CA GLU A 338 -15.13 -29.19 -7.98
C GLU A 338 -16.50 -29.22 -8.67
N TYR A 339 -17.35 -28.27 -8.32
CA TYR A 339 -18.74 -28.21 -8.81
C TYR A 339 -18.89 -27.71 -10.25
N LYS A 340 -17.86 -27.22 -10.90
CA LYS A 340 -17.98 -26.63 -12.25
C LYS A 340 -18.36 -27.63 -13.32
N THR A 341 -17.67 -28.77 -13.37
CA THR A 341 -17.99 -29.86 -14.33
C THR A 341 -19.34 -30.51 -14.03
N VAL A 342 -19.67 -30.64 -12.77
CA VAL A 342 -20.97 -31.12 -12.28
C VAL A 342 -22.12 -30.25 -12.77
N THR A 343 -21.95 -28.90 -12.63
CA THR A 343 -23.00 -27.97 -13.07
C THR A 343 -23.21 -27.97 -14.58
N ASP A 344 -22.14 -28.02 -15.36
CA ASP A 344 -22.25 -28.06 -16.82
C ASP A 344 -23.05 -29.32 -17.29
N LYS A 345 -22.87 -30.44 -16.59
CA LYS A 345 -23.65 -31.67 -16.85
C LYS A 345 -25.10 -31.51 -16.39
N LEU A 346 -25.33 -30.96 -15.21
CA LEU A 346 -26.67 -30.71 -14.68
C LEU A 346 -27.47 -29.74 -15.54
N GLU A 347 -26.85 -28.61 -15.98
CA GLU A 347 -27.50 -27.66 -16.87
C GLU A 347 -27.92 -28.31 -18.19
N LYS A 348 -27.04 -29.11 -18.83
CA LYS A 348 -27.40 -29.85 -20.04
C LYS A 348 -28.55 -30.84 -19.81
N ALA A 349 -28.53 -31.56 -18.69
CA ALA A 349 -29.61 -32.47 -18.32
C ALA A 349 -30.94 -31.72 -18.05
N ALA A 350 -30.87 -30.54 -17.43
CA ALA A 350 -32.02 -29.67 -17.17
C ALA A 350 -32.64 -29.14 -18.49
N PHE A 351 -31.80 -28.65 -19.41
CA PHE A 351 -32.27 -28.26 -20.75
C PHE A 351 -32.84 -29.43 -21.55
N GLY A 352 -32.48 -30.68 -21.23
CA GLY A 352 -33.12 -31.92 -21.74
C GLY A 352 -34.46 -32.23 -21.07
N SER A 353 -35.05 -31.31 -20.32
CA SER A 353 -36.34 -31.40 -19.63
C SER A 353 -36.43 -32.59 -18.65
N TYR A 354 -35.33 -32.86 -17.94
CA TYR A 354 -35.33 -33.86 -16.86
C TYR A 354 -35.59 -33.16 -15.51
N ALA A 355 -36.76 -33.34 -14.96
CA ALA A 355 -37.24 -32.63 -13.78
C ALA A 355 -36.30 -32.66 -12.55
N PRO A 356 -35.67 -33.80 -12.18
CA PRO A 356 -34.66 -33.79 -11.10
C PRO A 356 -33.46 -32.93 -11.39
N ALA A 357 -32.98 -32.84 -12.64
CA ALA A 357 -31.88 -31.94 -13.02
C ALA A 357 -32.32 -30.48 -12.99
N GLU A 358 -33.52 -30.18 -13.50
CA GLU A 358 -34.09 -28.81 -13.42
C GLU A 358 -34.18 -28.33 -11.98
N PHE A 359 -34.67 -29.17 -11.08
CA PHE A 359 -34.80 -28.86 -9.67
C PHE A 359 -33.43 -28.58 -9.02
N LEU A 360 -32.47 -29.48 -9.25
CA LEU A 360 -31.13 -29.36 -8.69
C LEU A 360 -30.37 -28.15 -9.27
N CYS A 361 -30.55 -27.82 -10.54
CA CYS A 361 -30.05 -26.59 -11.15
C CYS A 361 -30.63 -25.36 -10.45
N GLY A 362 -31.93 -25.31 -10.23
CA GLY A 362 -32.56 -24.23 -9.49
C GLY A 362 -31.93 -24.03 -8.09
N TYR A 363 -31.71 -25.14 -7.38
CA TYR A 363 -31.04 -25.14 -6.09
C TYR A 363 -29.61 -24.56 -6.15
N PHE A 364 -28.83 -25.00 -7.16
CA PHE A 364 -27.44 -24.50 -7.32
C PHE A 364 -27.38 -23.00 -7.64
N TRP A 365 -28.33 -22.51 -8.43
CA TRP A 365 -28.45 -21.07 -8.72
C TRP A 365 -28.84 -20.24 -7.50
N ILE A 366 -29.64 -20.79 -6.56
CA ILE A 366 -29.92 -20.08 -5.27
C ILE A 366 -28.68 -20.04 -4.40
N LYS A 367 -27.95 -21.14 -4.30
CA LYS A 367 -26.79 -21.24 -3.44
C LYS A 367 -25.57 -20.53 -4.00
N GLY A 368 -25.58 -20.12 -5.26
CA GLY A 368 -24.41 -19.55 -5.91
C GLY A 368 -23.24 -20.53 -6.01
N MET A 369 -23.53 -21.84 -6.07
CA MET A 369 -22.48 -22.87 -6.02
C MET A 369 -21.57 -22.87 -7.24
N THR A 370 -21.97 -22.26 -8.34
CA THR A 370 -21.26 -22.27 -9.63
C THR A 370 -21.05 -20.94 -10.27
N LYS A 371 -21.93 -20.01 -10.01
CA LYS A 371 -21.94 -18.63 -10.52
C LYS A 371 -22.53 -17.71 -9.47
N THR A 372 -22.56 -16.41 -9.77
CA THR A 372 -23.30 -15.46 -8.97
C THR A 372 -24.78 -15.87 -8.87
N GLN A 373 -25.36 -15.75 -7.66
CA GLN A 373 -26.78 -16.05 -7.44
C GLN A 373 -27.67 -15.26 -8.40
N ASN A 374 -28.60 -15.98 -9.07
CA ASN A 374 -29.63 -15.35 -9.87
C ASN A 374 -31.00 -15.97 -9.53
N PRO A 375 -31.83 -15.24 -8.77
CA PRO A 375 -33.12 -15.75 -8.30
C PRO A 375 -34.12 -16.04 -9.42
N PHE A 376 -34.03 -15.31 -10.54
CA PHE A 376 -34.95 -15.52 -11.66
C PHE A 376 -34.65 -16.80 -12.43
N ILE A 377 -33.37 -17.14 -12.62
CA ILE A 377 -32.97 -18.43 -13.22
C ILE A 377 -33.37 -19.56 -12.30
N ALA A 378 -33.12 -19.43 -11.01
CA ALA A 378 -33.45 -20.43 -10.01
C ALA A 378 -34.97 -20.69 -9.98
N ALA A 379 -35.81 -19.66 -9.90
CA ALA A 379 -37.27 -19.77 -9.87
C ALA A 379 -37.81 -20.43 -11.15
N GLU A 380 -37.27 -20.09 -12.30
CA GLU A 380 -37.72 -20.69 -13.56
C GLU A 380 -37.39 -22.20 -13.66
N TRP A 381 -36.17 -22.60 -13.24
CA TRP A 381 -35.84 -24.02 -13.17
C TRP A 381 -36.73 -24.80 -12.22
N ILE A 382 -36.97 -24.29 -11.03
CA ILE A 382 -37.89 -24.92 -10.07
C ILE A 382 -39.31 -24.96 -10.63
N ARG A 383 -39.79 -23.90 -11.29
CA ARG A 383 -41.10 -23.86 -11.92
C ARG A 383 -41.25 -24.95 -12.98
N ARG A 384 -40.23 -25.20 -13.81
CA ARG A 384 -40.21 -26.24 -14.84
C ARG A 384 -40.31 -27.61 -14.20
N ALA A 385 -39.53 -27.91 -13.18
CA ALA A 385 -39.57 -29.15 -12.43
C ALA A 385 -40.96 -29.40 -11.78
N VAL A 386 -41.51 -28.38 -11.13
CA VAL A 386 -42.82 -28.41 -10.45
C VAL A 386 -43.96 -28.59 -11.45
N ASN A 387 -43.86 -28.04 -12.66
CA ASN A 387 -44.82 -28.24 -13.72
C ASN A 387 -44.82 -29.69 -14.26
N GLN A 388 -43.74 -30.43 -14.03
CA GLN A 388 -43.65 -31.88 -14.29
C GLN A 388 -44.01 -32.70 -13.02
N ASP A 389 -44.66 -32.06 -12.05
CA ASP A 389 -45.03 -32.65 -10.76
C ASP A 389 -43.82 -33.16 -9.95
N TYR A 390 -42.62 -32.58 -10.13
CA TYR A 390 -41.43 -33.00 -9.41
C TYR A 390 -41.07 -31.99 -8.32
N ILE A 391 -40.77 -32.49 -7.12
CA ILE A 391 -40.17 -31.81 -6.00
C ILE A 391 -39.16 -32.73 -5.33
N GLU A 392 -38.12 -32.16 -4.72
CA GLU A 392 -37.15 -32.92 -3.92
C GLU A 392 -37.63 -32.97 -2.46
N ASP A 393 -37.72 -34.20 -1.91
CA ASP A 393 -38.36 -34.40 -0.60
C ASP A 393 -37.56 -33.85 0.60
N ASN A 394 -36.26 -33.64 0.47
CA ASN A 394 -35.37 -33.32 1.57
C ASN A 394 -34.93 -31.85 1.64
N LEU A 395 -35.40 -30.98 0.72
CA LEU A 395 -34.99 -29.58 0.69
C LEU A 395 -35.84 -28.71 1.62
N VAL A 396 -35.22 -28.16 2.63
CA VAL A 396 -35.84 -27.27 3.65
C VAL A 396 -35.92 -25.81 3.19
N GLU A 397 -35.15 -25.45 2.17
CA GLU A 397 -34.98 -24.08 1.72
C GLU A 397 -36.09 -23.55 0.80
N TYR A 398 -37.19 -24.21 0.77
CA TYR A 398 -38.41 -23.77 0.07
C TYR A 398 -38.93 -22.41 0.57
N ASP A 399 -38.62 -22.01 1.79
CA ASP A 399 -39.07 -20.75 2.36
C ASP A 399 -38.66 -19.54 1.53
N TRP A 400 -37.48 -19.60 0.91
CA TRP A 400 -37.02 -18.54 0.00
C TRP A 400 -37.90 -18.48 -1.27
N PHE A 401 -38.24 -19.61 -1.88
CA PHE A 401 -39.13 -19.63 -3.03
C PHE A 401 -40.55 -19.21 -2.69
N LEU A 402 -41.02 -19.57 -1.50
CA LEU A 402 -42.32 -19.17 -1.01
C LEU A 402 -42.47 -17.64 -0.89
N ALA A 403 -41.37 -16.93 -0.67
CA ALA A 403 -41.35 -15.50 -0.60
C ALA A 403 -41.34 -14.80 -1.96
N GLN A 404 -40.94 -15.49 -3.04
CA GLN A 404 -40.74 -14.89 -4.36
C GLN A 404 -41.95 -15.09 -5.33
N ASP A 405 -42.67 -16.19 -5.21
CA ASP A 405 -43.78 -16.54 -6.12
C ASP A 405 -44.85 -17.36 -5.36
N GLU A 406 -45.95 -16.70 -4.97
CA GLU A 406 -47.03 -17.32 -4.21
C GLU A 406 -47.70 -18.49 -4.94
N ALA A 407 -47.80 -18.43 -6.28
CA ALA A 407 -48.43 -19.49 -7.07
C ALA A 407 -47.52 -20.73 -7.13
N LEU A 408 -46.22 -20.53 -7.32
CA LEU A 408 -45.22 -21.60 -7.29
C LEU A 408 -45.15 -22.21 -5.89
N ALA A 409 -45.17 -21.42 -4.87
CA ALA A 409 -45.19 -21.82 -3.47
C ALA A 409 -46.40 -22.70 -3.14
N ALA A 410 -47.63 -22.30 -3.55
CA ALA A 410 -48.84 -23.04 -3.34
C ALA A 410 -48.78 -24.41 -4.07
N ARG A 411 -48.23 -24.45 -5.28
CA ARG A 411 -48.09 -25.69 -6.04
C ARG A 411 -47.09 -26.66 -5.41
N ILE A 412 -45.94 -26.16 -4.96
CA ILE A 412 -44.92 -26.94 -4.24
C ILE A 412 -45.56 -27.57 -2.98
N LEU A 413 -46.28 -26.76 -2.21
CA LEU A 413 -46.95 -27.24 -0.98
C LEU A 413 -48.04 -28.29 -1.27
N GLU A 414 -48.82 -28.10 -2.32
CA GLU A 414 -49.82 -29.05 -2.74
C GLU A 414 -49.21 -30.40 -3.13
N LEU A 415 -48.19 -30.38 -3.99
CA LEU A 415 -47.47 -31.61 -4.41
C LEU A 415 -46.80 -32.29 -3.20
N GLY A 416 -46.21 -31.52 -2.31
CA GLY A 416 -45.60 -32.01 -1.08
C GLY A 416 -46.63 -32.75 -0.18
N LYS A 417 -47.83 -32.18 -0.01
CA LYS A 417 -48.93 -32.81 0.75
C LYS A 417 -49.39 -34.11 0.07
N GLN A 418 -49.55 -34.11 -1.23
CA GLN A 418 -49.96 -35.30 -1.98
C GLN A 418 -48.96 -36.47 -1.87
N ARG A 419 -47.65 -36.14 -1.78
CA ARG A 419 -46.57 -37.12 -1.70
C ARG A 419 -46.17 -37.46 -0.26
N GLY A 420 -46.64 -36.72 0.73
CA GLY A 420 -46.21 -36.87 2.11
C GLY A 420 -44.73 -36.48 2.28
N SER A 421 -44.28 -35.47 1.51
CA SER A 421 -42.88 -35.02 1.54
C SER A 421 -42.49 -34.49 2.90
N ALA A 422 -41.19 -34.59 3.23
CA ALA A 422 -40.61 -34.08 4.47
C ALA A 422 -40.90 -32.59 4.64
N PHE A 423 -40.83 -31.82 3.57
CA PHE A 423 -41.14 -30.37 3.57
C PHE A 423 -42.61 -30.10 3.97
N ALA A 424 -43.58 -30.80 3.38
CA ALA A 424 -44.98 -30.58 3.69
C ALA A 424 -45.31 -30.98 5.13
N LEU A 425 -44.72 -32.09 5.62
CA LEU A 425 -44.83 -32.50 7.02
C LEU A 425 -44.19 -31.52 7.96
N TYR A 426 -43.03 -30.95 7.60
CA TYR A 426 -42.37 -29.90 8.38
C TYR A 426 -43.26 -28.65 8.49
N ARG A 427 -43.85 -28.18 7.39
CA ARG A 427 -44.79 -27.06 7.38
C ARG A 427 -46.06 -27.38 8.18
N GLN A 428 -46.59 -28.57 8.09
CA GLN A 428 -47.73 -28.99 8.95
C GLN A 428 -47.32 -28.91 10.43
N GLY A 429 -46.11 -29.37 10.77
CA GLY A 429 -45.60 -29.28 12.13
C GLY A 429 -45.44 -27.81 12.59
N ALA A 430 -44.92 -26.93 11.73
CA ALA A 430 -44.76 -25.51 12.01
C ALA A 430 -46.14 -24.83 12.20
N ASP A 431 -47.12 -25.10 11.35
CA ASP A 431 -48.47 -24.59 11.44
C ASP A 431 -49.20 -25.09 12.73
N ALA A 432 -48.97 -26.38 13.08
CA ALA A 432 -49.51 -26.94 14.32
C ALA A 432 -48.90 -26.28 15.56
N MET A 433 -47.61 -26.03 15.55
CA MET A 433 -46.89 -25.31 16.63
C MET A 433 -47.44 -23.91 16.82
N GLN A 434 -47.63 -23.17 15.71
CA GLN A 434 -48.18 -21.79 15.75
C GLN A 434 -49.62 -21.76 16.30
N LYS A 435 -50.40 -22.83 16.05
CA LYS A 435 -51.76 -23.00 16.57
C LYS A 435 -51.81 -23.55 18.00
N GLY A 436 -50.67 -23.86 18.61
CA GLY A 436 -50.54 -24.42 19.95
C GLY A 436 -50.78 -25.92 20.04
N ASN A 437 -50.87 -26.62 18.90
CA ASN A 437 -51.06 -28.10 18.83
C ASN A 437 -49.71 -28.82 18.90
N THR A 438 -49.06 -28.80 20.07
CA THR A 438 -47.70 -29.31 20.26
C THR A 438 -47.54 -30.78 19.99
N GLU A 439 -48.50 -31.64 20.32
CA GLU A 439 -48.43 -33.06 20.07
C GLU A 439 -48.41 -33.39 18.56
N GLU A 440 -49.29 -32.72 17.80
CA GLU A 440 -49.34 -32.85 16.34
C GLU A 440 -48.05 -32.34 15.69
N ALA A 441 -47.52 -31.23 16.18
CA ALA A 441 -46.28 -30.64 15.71
C ALA A 441 -45.07 -31.60 15.92
N ILE A 442 -44.95 -32.17 17.11
CA ILE A 442 -43.90 -33.12 17.46
C ILE A 442 -43.98 -34.38 16.60
N ALA A 443 -45.18 -34.94 16.43
CA ALA A 443 -45.40 -36.12 15.62
C ALA A 443 -45.02 -35.87 14.13
N ALA A 444 -45.29 -34.68 13.61
CA ALA A 444 -44.89 -34.25 12.30
C ALA A 444 -43.37 -34.09 12.19
N TYR A 445 -42.75 -33.35 13.11
CA TYR A 445 -41.29 -33.17 13.13
C TYR A 445 -40.52 -34.46 13.33
N GLN A 446 -41.05 -35.43 14.12
CA GLN A 446 -40.42 -36.73 14.31
C GLN A 446 -40.33 -37.51 13.01
N LYS A 447 -41.39 -37.53 12.21
CA LYS A 447 -41.38 -38.21 10.91
C LYS A 447 -40.37 -37.59 9.95
N VAL A 448 -40.25 -36.26 10.00
CA VAL A 448 -39.32 -35.51 9.16
C VAL A 448 -37.87 -35.67 9.63
N ALA A 449 -37.63 -35.73 10.93
CA ALA A 449 -36.32 -36.01 11.51
C ALA A 449 -35.85 -37.44 11.25
N ASP A 450 -36.77 -38.42 11.32
CA ASP A 450 -36.49 -39.83 10.95
C ASP A 450 -36.08 -39.95 9.48
N ALA A 451 -36.58 -39.08 8.60
CA ALA A 451 -36.16 -38.93 7.22
C ALA A 451 -34.83 -38.19 7.04
N GLY A 452 -34.19 -37.74 8.13
CA GLY A 452 -32.87 -37.10 8.13
C GLY A 452 -32.88 -35.60 7.96
N ASN A 453 -34.00 -34.91 8.11
CA ASN A 453 -34.06 -33.45 7.93
C ASN A 453 -33.40 -32.67 9.08
N ALA A 454 -32.46 -31.84 8.76
CA ALA A 454 -31.64 -31.10 9.71
C ALA A 454 -32.46 -30.11 10.61
N GLU A 455 -33.37 -29.37 9.99
CA GLU A 455 -34.20 -28.39 10.72
C GLU A 455 -35.18 -29.11 11.70
N ALA A 456 -35.80 -30.19 11.27
CA ALA A 456 -36.69 -30.97 12.15
C ALA A 456 -35.92 -31.60 13.32
N CYS A 457 -34.72 -32.14 13.07
CA CYS A 457 -33.85 -32.62 14.12
C CYS A 457 -33.50 -31.50 15.13
N TYR A 458 -33.13 -30.33 14.63
CA TYR A 458 -32.82 -29.18 15.48
C TYR A 458 -34.03 -28.75 16.31
N ARG A 459 -35.21 -28.61 15.69
CA ARG A 459 -36.45 -28.24 16.38
C ARG A 459 -36.83 -29.21 17.52
N LEU A 460 -36.75 -30.51 17.23
CA LEU A 460 -36.99 -31.53 18.25
C LEU A 460 -35.99 -31.46 19.40
N ALA A 461 -34.70 -31.28 19.07
CA ALA A 461 -33.65 -31.15 20.08
C ALA A 461 -33.89 -29.96 21.02
N ILE A 462 -34.18 -28.81 20.45
CA ILE A 462 -34.44 -27.57 21.22
C ILE A 462 -35.72 -27.69 22.02
N TRP A 463 -36.81 -28.19 21.43
CA TRP A 463 -38.08 -28.38 22.14
C TRP A 463 -37.90 -29.35 23.32
N THR A 464 -37.24 -30.49 23.15
CA THR A 464 -37.00 -31.46 24.22
C THR A 464 -36.16 -30.84 25.35
N ALA A 465 -35.12 -30.08 25.00
CA ALA A 465 -34.29 -29.39 25.97
C ALA A 465 -35.07 -28.31 26.77
N GLN A 466 -35.98 -27.59 26.10
CA GLN A 466 -36.82 -26.56 26.72
C GLN A 466 -37.85 -27.18 27.70
N GLN A 467 -38.50 -28.29 27.32
CA GLN A 467 -39.47 -28.97 28.18
C GLN A 467 -38.81 -29.52 29.46
N ALA A 468 -37.59 -29.97 29.37
CA ALA A 468 -36.84 -30.45 30.52
C ALA A 468 -36.35 -29.33 31.47
N ASN A 469 -36.50 -28.07 31.09
CA ASN A 469 -35.99 -26.90 31.87
C ASN A 469 -34.55 -27.08 32.32
N GLY A 470 -33.68 -27.68 31.48
CA GLY A 470 -32.29 -27.95 31.77
C GLY A 470 -32.02 -29.23 32.59
N ASN A 471 -33.03 -30.00 32.96
CA ASN A 471 -32.93 -31.24 33.72
C ASN A 471 -33.23 -32.45 32.86
N LEU A 472 -32.50 -32.59 31.78
CA LEU A 472 -32.60 -33.77 30.87
C LEU A 472 -32.17 -35.06 31.59
N SER A 473 -32.93 -36.12 31.43
CA SER A 473 -32.49 -37.45 31.77
C SER A 473 -31.30 -37.86 30.84
N GLU A 474 -30.55 -38.88 31.24
CA GLU A 474 -29.41 -39.33 30.42
C GLU A 474 -29.85 -39.81 29.03
N GLU A 475 -31.02 -40.40 28.93
CA GLU A 475 -31.59 -40.91 27.66
C GLU A 475 -32.06 -39.73 26.76
N GLU A 476 -32.77 -38.74 27.35
CA GLU A 476 -33.18 -37.54 26.61
C GLU A 476 -31.96 -36.75 26.15
N PHE A 477 -30.92 -36.63 26.99
CA PHE A 477 -29.67 -35.95 26.59
C PHE A 477 -28.99 -36.66 25.41
N LYS A 478 -28.90 -38.00 25.43
CA LYS A 478 -28.36 -38.74 24.30
C LYS A 478 -29.18 -38.56 23.02
N GLN A 479 -30.50 -38.49 23.14
CA GLN A 479 -31.39 -38.28 22.01
C GLN A 479 -31.23 -36.86 21.44
N VAL A 480 -31.22 -35.84 22.31
CA VAL A 480 -30.97 -34.43 21.91
C VAL A 480 -29.64 -34.29 21.21
N LEU A 481 -28.57 -34.90 21.79
CA LEU A 481 -27.22 -34.88 21.19
C LEU A 481 -27.20 -35.58 19.83
N SER A 482 -27.95 -36.67 19.67
CA SER A 482 -28.08 -37.41 18.38
C SER A 482 -28.71 -36.53 17.31
N TRP A 483 -29.80 -35.85 17.61
CA TRP A 483 -30.47 -34.95 16.69
C TRP A 483 -29.61 -33.71 16.35
N LEU A 484 -28.97 -33.09 17.34
CA LEU A 484 -28.07 -31.95 17.09
C LEU A 484 -26.86 -32.38 16.21
N LYS A 485 -26.30 -33.54 16.46
CA LYS A 485 -25.21 -34.07 15.66
C LYS A 485 -25.64 -34.34 14.21
N GLN A 486 -26.83 -34.91 14.00
CA GLN A 486 -27.39 -35.18 12.67
C GLN A 486 -27.65 -33.87 11.92
N ALA A 487 -28.20 -32.86 12.59
CA ALA A 487 -28.41 -31.54 12.00
C ALA A 487 -27.09 -30.83 11.69
N ALA A 488 -26.12 -30.90 12.60
CA ALA A 488 -24.80 -30.27 12.43
C ALA A 488 -23.98 -30.93 11.29
N GLN A 489 -24.14 -32.23 11.05
CA GLN A 489 -23.52 -32.91 9.90
C GLN A 489 -24.02 -32.38 8.55
N GLN A 490 -25.20 -31.78 8.52
CA GLN A 490 -25.77 -31.10 7.35
C GLN A 490 -25.52 -29.58 7.42
N GLU A 491 -24.60 -29.15 8.25
CA GLU A 491 -24.20 -27.73 8.41
C GLU A 491 -25.36 -26.80 8.83
N HIS A 492 -26.33 -27.33 9.57
CA HIS A 492 -27.41 -26.50 10.12
C HIS A 492 -26.84 -25.50 11.10
N PRO A 493 -26.99 -24.18 10.87
CA PRO A 493 -26.20 -23.15 11.58
C PRO A 493 -26.45 -23.14 13.10
N GLU A 494 -27.73 -23.19 13.54
CA GLU A 494 -28.05 -23.20 14.96
C GLU A 494 -27.64 -24.51 15.65
N ALA A 495 -27.73 -25.64 14.94
CA ALA A 495 -27.27 -26.91 15.48
C ALA A 495 -25.75 -26.95 15.61
N CYS A 496 -25.02 -26.42 14.63
CA CYS A 496 -23.57 -26.25 14.70
C CYS A 496 -23.20 -25.33 15.88
N TYR A 497 -23.91 -24.22 16.06
CA TYR A 497 -23.69 -23.35 17.21
C TYR A 497 -23.90 -24.08 18.54
N CYS A 498 -24.99 -24.85 18.68
CA CYS A 498 -25.25 -25.65 19.87
C CYS A 498 -24.16 -26.70 20.10
N MET A 499 -23.70 -27.40 19.06
CA MET A 499 -22.58 -28.35 19.14
C MET A 499 -21.28 -27.66 19.56
N GLY A 500 -20.99 -26.48 19.00
CA GLY A 500 -19.87 -25.64 19.42
C GLY A 500 -19.94 -25.30 20.91
N ALA A 501 -21.10 -24.83 21.40
CA ALA A 501 -21.31 -24.49 22.79
C ALA A 501 -21.13 -25.70 23.74
N LEU A 502 -21.57 -26.88 23.35
CA LEU A 502 -21.36 -28.11 24.10
C LEU A 502 -19.88 -28.53 24.18
N MET A 503 -19.10 -28.23 23.13
CA MET A 503 -17.68 -28.61 23.05
C MET A 503 -16.75 -27.54 23.59
N GLU A 504 -17.18 -26.31 23.74
CA GLU A 504 -16.33 -25.11 24.04
C GLU A 504 -15.44 -25.31 25.27
N LYS A 505 -15.96 -25.94 26.33
CA LYS A 505 -15.20 -26.13 27.59
C LYS A 505 -14.12 -27.21 27.49
N ASN A 506 -14.40 -28.31 26.80
CA ASN A 506 -13.55 -29.49 26.78
C ASN A 506 -12.69 -29.62 25.54
N HIS A 507 -13.17 -29.08 24.41
CA HIS A 507 -12.56 -29.18 23.07
C HIS A 507 -12.70 -27.86 22.31
N PRO A 508 -12.04 -26.77 22.77
CA PRO A 508 -12.22 -25.43 22.20
C PRO A 508 -11.89 -25.36 20.69
N GLU A 509 -10.90 -26.10 20.22
CA GLU A 509 -10.55 -26.15 18.79
C GLU A 509 -11.65 -26.76 17.93
N VAL A 510 -12.35 -27.78 18.46
CA VAL A 510 -13.48 -28.41 17.78
C VAL A 510 -14.70 -27.47 17.82
N ALA A 511 -14.89 -26.77 18.94
CA ALA A 511 -15.95 -25.76 19.06
C ALA A 511 -15.79 -24.64 18.06
N CYS A 512 -14.56 -24.11 17.85
CA CYS A 512 -14.29 -23.09 16.84
C CYS A 512 -14.72 -23.55 15.45
N LYS A 513 -14.42 -24.79 15.04
CA LYS A 513 -14.81 -25.31 13.74
C LYS A 513 -16.35 -25.35 13.55
N TYR A 514 -17.08 -25.76 14.59
CA TYR A 514 -18.54 -25.72 14.56
C TYR A 514 -19.09 -24.28 14.49
N TYR A 515 -18.50 -23.36 15.25
CA TYR A 515 -18.87 -21.96 15.15
C TYR A 515 -18.53 -21.35 13.79
N GLU A 516 -17.39 -21.71 13.17
CA GLU A 516 -17.03 -21.27 11.82
C GLU A 516 -18.04 -21.76 10.77
N ILE A 517 -18.49 -23.01 10.86
CA ILE A 517 -19.54 -23.54 9.96
C ILE A 517 -20.82 -22.71 10.12
N ALA A 518 -21.26 -22.48 11.36
CA ALA A 518 -22.45 -21.68 11.64
C ALA A 518 -22.31 -20.20 11.18
N ALA A 519 -21.16 -19.60 11.44
CA ALA A 519 -20.86 -18.22 11.07
C ALA A 519 -20.79 -18.04 9.55
N ASN A 520 -20.21 -19.00 8.83
CA ASN A 520 -20.19 -18.98 7.36
C ASN A 520 -21.60 -19.10 6.74
N ARG A 521 -22.56 -19.64 7.50
CA ARG A 521 -23.99 -19.63 7.18
C ARG A 521 -24.70 -18.37 7.68
N GLN A 522 -23.96 -17.31 7.98
CA GLN A 522 -24.46 -16.00 8.44
C GLN A 522 -25.19 -16.05 9.82
N TYR A 523 -24.89 -17.03 10.67
CA TYR A 523 -25.46 -17.10 12.00
C TYR A 523 -24.75 -16.13 12.97
N ILE A 524 -25.39 -15.01 13.25
CA ILE A 524 -24.85 -13.90 14.03
C ILE A 524 -24.30 -14.34 15.41
N PRO A 525 -25.00 -15.18 16.22
CA PRO A 525 -24.45 -15.61 17.51
C PRO A 525 -23.12 -16.36 17.41
N ALA A 526 -22.90 -17.12 16.31
CA ALA A 526 -21.64 -17.82 16.08
C ALA A 526 -20.52 -16.85 15.71
N MET A 527 -20.79 -15.84 14.88
CA MET A 527 -19.84 -14.79 14.55
C MET A 527 -19.40 -14.04 15.81
N LEU A 528 -20.35 -13.68 16.70
CA LEU A 528 -20.06 -13.03 17.98
C LEU A 528 -19.16 -13.91 18.87
N LYS A 529 -19.47 -15.21 18.93
CA LYS A 529 -18.63 -16.18 19.68
C LYS A 529 -17.22 -16.25 19.13
N LEU A 530 -17.05 -16.34 17.83
CA LEU A 530 -15.73 -16.37 17.18
C LEU A 530 -14.96 -15.07 17.44
N ALA A 531 -15.60 -13.92 17.30
CA ALA A 531 -14.98 -12.63 17.60
C ALA A 531 -14.46 -12.54 19.06
N LEU A 532 -15.15 -13.20 20.01
CA LEU A 532 -14.73 -13.27 21.40
C LEU A 532 -13.64 -14.32 21.65
N LEU A 533 -13.67 -15.47 20.94
CA LEU A 533 -12.70 -16.56 21.11
C LEU A 533 -11.34 -16.20 20.51
N TYR A 534 -11.33 -15.40 19.46
CA TYR A 534 -10.11 -14.90 18.80
C TYR A 534 -9.53 -13.63 19.43
N ASP A 535 -9.92 -13.27 20.64
CA ASP A 535 -9.38 -12.11 21.39
C ASP A 535 -7.96 -12.37 21.93
N LYS A 536 -7.00 -12.58 21.02
CA LYS A 536 -5.57 -12.78 21.31
C LYS A 536 -4.73 -12.06 20.26
N GLU A 537 -3.53 -11.65 20.63
CA GLU A 537 -2.60 -10.94 19.75
C GLU A 537 -2.28 -11.71 18.45
N ASP A 538 -2.20 -13.04 18.53
CA ASP A 538 -1.90 -13.90 17.37
C ASP A 538 -3.10 -14.09 16.41
N THR A 539 -4.31 -13.83 16.88
CA THR A 539 -5.58 -14.08 16.15
C THR A 539 -6.37 -12.80 15.88
N LEU A 540 -5.70 -11.65 15.87
CA LEU A 540 -6.34 -10.35 15.60
C LEU A 540 -7.01 -10.28 14.21
N PHE A 541 -6.43 -10.91 13.20
CA PHE A 541 -7.00 -10.95 11.85
C PHE A 541 -8.33 -11.70 11.82
N GLU A 542 -8.38 -12.88 12.45
CA GLU A 542 -9.60 -13.68 12.55
C GLU A 542 -10.67 -12.95 13.38
N GLN A 543 -10.28 -12.27 14.46
CA GLN A 543 -11.18 -11.44 15.25
C GLN A 543 -11.80 -10.34 14.40
N LEU A 544 -10.98 -9.55 13.69
CA LEU A 544 -11.41 -8.48 12.80
C LEU A 544 -12.34 -8.99 11.71
N PHE A 545 -11.99 -10.10 11.07
CA PHE A 545 -12.80 -10.71 10.01
C PHE A 545 -14.24 -10.97 10.46
N TRP A 546 -14.43 -11.50 11.67
CA TRP A 546 -15.78 -11.76 12.20
C TRP A 546 -16.47 -10.50 12.70
N MET A 547 -15.74 -9.56 13.29
CA MET A 547 -16.31 -8.30 13.77
C MET A 547 -16.81 -7.41 12.61
N ASP A 548 -16.02 -7.28 11.55
CA ASP A 548 -16.45 -6.56 10.34
C ASP A 548 -17.70 -7.20 9.75
N ARG A 549 -17.71 -8.51 9.65
CA ARG A 549 -18.84 -9.26 9.10
C ARG A 549 -20.12 -9.13 9.95
N LEU A 550 -19.99 -9.01 11.28
CA LEU A 550 -21.11 -8.74 12.17
C LEU A 550 -21.76 -7.39 11.86
N VAL A 551 -20.96 -6.33 11.74
CA VAL A 551 -21.48 -4.99 11.44
C VAL A 551 -22.19 -4.96 10.09
N TRP A 552 -21.62 -5.59 9.06
CA TRP A 552 -22.24 -5.70 7.74
C TRP A 552 -23.55 -6.54 7.72
N ASN A 553 -23.73 -7.42 8.71
CA ASN A 553 -24.97 -8.16 8.90
C ASN A 553 -25.96 -7.44 9.86
N GLY A 554 -25.73 -6.17 10.17
CA GLY A 554 -26.62 -5.34 10.97
C GLY A 554 -26.42 -5.44 12.50
N GLU A 555 -25.42 -6.19 12.97
CA GLU A 555 -25.06 -6.29 14.38
C GLU A 555 -24.02 -5.23 14.74
N HIS A 556 -24.42 -4.15 15.38
CA HIS A 556 -23.56 -2.99 15.64
C HIS A 556 -22.87 -3.03 17.01
N SER A 557 -23.00 -4.10 17.78
CA SER A 557 -22.33 -4.20 19.10
C SER A 557 -20.79 -4.14 19.01
N PRO A 558 -20.12 -4.71 17.96
CA PRO A 558 -18.67 -4.63 17.84
C PRO A 558 -18.14 -3.26 17.40
N LEU A 559 -18.99 -2.36 16.90
CA LEU A 559 -18.59 -1.10 16.26
C LEU A 559 -17.62 -0.26 17.11
N LYS A 560 -17.81 -0.24 18.43
CA LYS A 560 -16.98 0.54 19.36
C LYS A 560 -15.55 0.01 19.50
N ASP A 561 -15.37 -1.28 19.31
CA ASP A 561 -14.07 -1.95 19.50
C ASP A 561 -13.27 -2.05 18.20
N LEU A 562 -13.93 -2.05 17.05
CA LEU A 562 -13.31 -2.18 15.74
C LEU A 562 -12.14 -1.20 15.50
N PRO A 563 -12.25 0.11 15.74
CA PRO A 563 -11.14 1.03 15.49
C PRO A 563 -9.90 0.65 16.29
N ARG A 564 -10.07 0.27 17.55
CA ARG A 564 -8.98 -0.12 18.44
C ARG A 564 -8.29 -1.41 17.96
N ILE A 565 -9.07 -2.40 17.53
CA ILE A 565 -8.54 -3.69 17.11
C ILE A 565 -7.82 -3.58 15.76
N HIS A 566 -8.37 -2.81 14.81
CA HIS A 566 -7.68 -2.48 13.55
C HIS A 566 -6.35 -1.78 13.81
N MET A 567 -6.29 -0.85 14.77
CA MET A 567 -5.03 -0.19 15.16
C MET A 567 -4.02 -1.16 15.78
N LEU A 568 -4.47 -2.09 16.63
CA LEU A 568 -3.60 -3.13 17.20
C LEU A 568 -3.04 -4.06 16.12
N TYR A 569 -3.87 -4.44 15.15
CA TYR A 569 -3.42 -5.26 14.01
C TYR A 569 -2.44 -4.48 13.11
N ALA A 570 -2.72 -3.22 12.84
CA ALA A 570 -1.80 -2.34 12.11
C ALA A 570 -0.43 -2.19 12.83
N GLU A 571 -0.43 -2.07 14.17
CA GLU A 571 0.81 -2.06 14.97
C GLU A 571 1.57 -3.38 14.90
N LYS A 572 0.88 -4.52 14.90
CA LYS A 572 1.48 -5.84 14.71
C LYS A 572 2.17 -5.93 13.34
N LEU A 573 1.48 -5.58 12.28
CA LEU A 573 2.02 -5.54 10.91
C LEU A 573 3.20 -4.56 10.78
N LYS A 574 3.12 -3.40 11.44
CA LYS A 574 4.25 -2.44 11.53
C LYS A 574 5.47 -3.07 12.19
N LYS A 575 5.31 -3.83 13.26
CA LYS A 575 6.42 -4.58 13.90
C LYS A 575 7.00 -5.61 12.95
N GLU A 576 6.18 -6.39 12.28
CA GLU A 576 6.63 -7.37 11.28
C GLU A 576 7.44 -6.72 10.14
N ALA A 577 7.01 -5.54 9.70
CA ALA A 577 7.72 -4.77 8.69
C ALA A 577 9.08 -4.22 9.20
N ILE A 578 9.19 -3.82 10.48
CA ILE A 578 10.33 -3.08 11.04
C ILE A 578 11.31 -3.96 11.81
N ASP A 579 10.85 -4.87 12.69
CA ASP A 579 11.72 -5.59 13.64
C ASP A 579 12.72 -6.54 12.97
N ASN A 580 12.41 -6.97 11.77
CA ASN A 580 13.35 -7.72 10.95
C ASN A 580 14.45 -6.86 10.29
N LEU A 581 14.40 -5.52 10.37
CA LEU A 581 15.44 -4.62 9.85
C LEU A 581 16.82 -4.86 10.47
N LYS A 582 16.86 -5.36 11.71
CA LYS A 582 18.12 -5.60 12.45
C LYS A 582 18.77 -6.96 12.15
N SER A 583 18.02 -7.92 11.60
CA SER A 583 18.50 -9.30 11.46
C SER A 583 18.75 -9.75 10.02
N GLU A 584 18.11 -9.19 9.00
CA GLU A 584 18.27 -9.65 7.62
C GLU A 584 18.20 -8.50 6.61
N GLN A 585 19.36 -8.02 6.17
CA GLN A 585 19.48 -7.10 5.01
C GLN A 585 19.42 -7.86 3.66
N ARG A 586 18.69 -8.97 3.58
CA ARG A 586 18.58 -9.72 2.33
C ARG A 586 17.56 -9.04 1.40
N PRO A 587 17.91 -8.81 0.11
CA PRO A 587 17.00 -8.20 -0.87
C PRO A 587 15.64 -8.91 -1.01
N GLU A 588 15.63 -10.22 -0.74
CA GLU A 588 14.45 -11.09 -0.85
C GLU A 588 13.41 -10.85 0.26
N ALA A 589 13.80 -10.21 1.37
CA ALA A 589 12.89 -9.92 2.50
C ALA A 589 12.11 -8.59 2.34
N TYR A 590 12.54 -7.69 1.44
CA TYR A 590 11.87 -6.40 1.27
C TYR A 590 10.44 -6.48 0.71
N PRO A 591 10.10 -7.37 -0.26
CA PRO A 591 8.74 -7.46 -0.77
C PRO A 591 7.70 -7.77 0.29
N SER A 592 7.95 -8.74 1.18
CA SER A 592 7.02 -9.11 2.25
C SER A 592 6.85 -8.01 3.29
N ARG A 593 7.91 -7.25 3.57
CA ARG A 593 7.88 -6.10 4.49
C ARG A 593 7.11 -4.91 3.93
N ILE A 594 7.30 -4.62 2.64
CA ILE A 594 6.55 -3.60 1.91
C ILE A 594 5.07 -3.96 1.94
N GLU A 595 4.73 -5.24 1.71
CA GLU A 595 3.35 -5.71 1.76
C GLU A 595 2.75 -5.58 3.16
N ALA A 596 3.46 -6.01 4.21
CA ALA A 596 3.01 -5.84 5.60
C ALA A 596 2.81 -4.36 5.96
N CYS A 597 3.67 -3.45 5.46
CA CYS A 597 3.51 -2.02 5.68
C CYS A 597 2.28 -1.46 4.94
N ARG A 598 2.03 -1.89 3.71
CA ARG A 598 0.84 -1.51 2.94
C ARG A 598 -0.44 -2.01 3.59
N GLU A 599 -0.43 -3.23 4.09
CA GLU A 599 -1.56 -3.79 4.84
C GLU A 599 -1.80 -3.02 6.13
N ALA A 600 -0.75 -2.65 6.88
CA ALA A 600 -0.87 -1.79 8.07
C ALA A 600 -1.49 -0.42 7.74
N ILE A 601 -1.14 0.18 6.59
CA ILE A 601 -1.75 1.43 6.12
C ILE A 601 -3.24 1.23 5.85
N LEU A 602 -3.62 0.15 5.19
CA LEU A 602 -5.01 -0.18 4.90
C LEU A 602 -5.83 -0.39 6.19
N GLU A 603 -5.28 -1.14 7.15
CA GLU A 603 -5.93 -1.39 8.43
C GLU A 603 -6.10 -0.11 9.26
N THR A 604 -5.13 0.80 9.21
CA THR A 604 -5.28 2.14 9.80
C THR A 604 -6.39 2.93 9.11
N GLY A 605 -6.53 2.83 7.79
CA GLY A 605 -7.65 3.43 7.03
C GLY A 605 -9.00 2.87 7.45
N LYS A 606 -9.12 1.58 7.66
CA LYS A 606 -10.34 0.93 8.20
C LYS A 606 -10.64 1.41 9.62
N ALA A 607 -9.63 1.52 10.50
CA ALA A 607 -9.80 2.07 11.85
C ALA A 607 -10.37 3.49 11.81
N ILE A 608 -9.86 4.35 10.92
CA ILE A 608 -10.36 5.71 10.72
C ILE A 608 -11.82 5.68 10.23
N PHE A 609 -12.15 4.81 9.30
CA PHE A 609 -13.53 4.66 8.80
C PHE A 609 -14.48 4.24 9.93
N TRP A 610 -14.15 3.20 10.69
CA TRP A 610 -15.00 2.72 11.79
C TRP A 610 -15.14 3.76 12.92
N GLN A 611 -14.10 4.53 13.22
CA GLN A 611 -14.19 5.63 14.18
C GLN A 611 -15.16 6.72 13.69
N LYS A 612 -15.18 7.00 12.39
CA LYS A 612 -16.16 7.91 11.79
C LYS A 612 -17.59 7.35 11.85
N CYS A 613 -17.76 6.03 11.69
CA CYS A 613 -19.05 5.37 11.87
C CYS A 613 -19.61 5.54 13.29
N ILE A 614 -18.76 5.52 14.33
CA ILE A 614 -19.18 5.75 15.72
C ILE A 614 -19.76 7.16 15.89
N SER A 615 -19.09 8.17 15.31
CA SER A 615 -19.56 9.56 15.41
C SER A 615 -20.71 9.88 14.46
N ARG A 616 -20.85 9.14 13.37
CA ARG A 616 -21.75 9.41 12.22
C ARG A 616 -21.63 10.85 11.66
N GLN A 617 -20.47 11.48 11.87
CA GLN A 617 -20.13 12.84 11.45
C GLN A 617 -18.70 12.85 10.89
N PRO A 618 -18.49 12.43 9.63
CA PRO A 618 -17.14 12.21 9.06
C PRO A 618 -16.30 13.48 8.95
N GLU A 619 -16.94 14.66 8.92
CA GLU A 619 -16.28 15.96 8.86
C GLU A 619 -15.89 16.50 10.25
N LYS A 620 -16.33 15.85 11.34
CA LYS A 620 -16.02 16.30 12.70
C LYS A 620 -14.53 16.10 12.98
N ASN A 621 -13.89 17.14 13.52
CA ASN A 621 -12.52 17.07 13.98
C ASN A 621 -12.46 16.24 15.28
N ASP A 622 -12.25 14.95 15.12
CA ASP A 622 -12.13 13.97 16.18
C ASP A 622 -10.66 13.76 16.54
N LYS A 623 -10.35 13.87 17.84
CA LYS A 623 -8.98 13.72 18.33
C LYS A 623 -8.43 12.31 18.04
N GLU A 624 -9.26 11.28 18.17
CA GLU A 624 -8.87 9.89 17.93
C GLU A 624 -8.62 9.65 16.45
N VAL A 625 -9.48 10.16 15.58
CA VAL A 625 -9.27 10.12 14.11
C VAL A 625 -7.97 10.80 13.72
N ASN A 626 -7.67 11.98 14.31
CA ASN A 626 -6.43 12.68 14.01
C ASN A 626 -5.19 11.90 14.48
N GLN A 627 -5.26 11.21 15.62
CA GLN A 627 -4.16 10.34 16.07
C GLN A 627 -3.94 9.17 15.11
N MET A 628 -5.02 8.55 14.62
CA MET A 628 -4.92 7.47 13.62
C MET A 628 -4.31 7.96 12.31
N TYR A 629 -4.66 9.17 11.85
CA TYR A 629 -4.03 9.77 10.68
C TYR A 629 -2.52 10.02 10.88
N GLU A 630 -2.07 10.43 12.07
CA GLU A 630 -0.63 10.56 12.34
C GLU A 630 0.10 9.21 12.28
N VAL A 631 -0.50 8.14 12.83
CA VAL A 631 0.06 6.78 12.67
C VAL A 631 0.12 6.35 11.21
N GLN A 632 -0.93 6.64 10.44
CA GLN A 632 -0.98 6.32 9.01
C GLN A 632 0.13 7.06 8.23
N LYS A 633 0.37 8.33 8.54
CA LYS A 633 1.47 9.11 7.95
C LYS A 633 2.85 8.51 8.26
N GLU A 634 3.07 8.09 9.52
CA GLU A 634 4.31 7.41 9.90
C GLU A 634 4.53 6.14 9.07
N LEU A 635 3.47 5.36 8.85
CA LEU A 635 3.54 4.15 8.03
C LEU A 635 3.93 4.45 6.58
N TYR A 636 3.44 5.55 5.99
CA TYR A 636 3.87 5.98 4.65
C TYR A 636 5.36 6.36 4.61
N VAL A 637 5.90 7.00 5.66
CA VAL A 637 7.34 7.28 5.78
C VAL A 637 8.15 5.99 5.86
N TYR A 638 7.66 4.98 6.58
CA TYR A 638 8.31 3.67 6.63
C TYR A 638 8.25 2.95 5.28
N LEU A 639 7.10 3.01 4.59
CA LEU A 639 6.93 2.41 3.27
C LEU A 639 7.93 2.99 2.26
N ASP A 640 8.03 4.31 2.18
CA ASP A 640 8.98 5.02 1.32
C ASP A 640 10.43 4.59 1.62
N SER A 641 10.79 4.54 2.91
CA SER A 641 12.11 4.07 3.33
C SER A 641 12.40 2.61 2.95
N LEU A 642 11.40 1.73 3.01
CA LEU A 642 11.54 0.32 2.62
C LEU A 642 11.68 0.16 1.10
N GLU A 643 10.94 0.96 0.33
CA GLU A 643 11.01 0.98 -1.13
C GLU A 643 12.35 1.50 -1.62
N ASP A 644 12.90 2.54 -0.99
CA ASP A 644 14.25 3.08 -1.24
C ASP A 644 15.33 2.03 -0.94
N LEU A 645 15.24 1.36 0.21
CA LEU A 645 16.17 0.29 0.58
C LEU A 645 16.11 -0.89 -0.37
N LYS A 646 14.91 -1.29 -0.81
CA LYS A 646 14.72 -2.31 -1.85
C LYS A 646 15.41 -1.91 -3.14
N HIS A 647 15.15 -0.69 -3.61
CA HIS A 647 15.76 -0.17 -4.84
C HIS A 647 17.29 -0.11 -4.76
N TYR A 648 17.82 0.34 -3.62
CA TYR A 648 19.26 0.34 -3.35
C TYR A 648 19.85 -1.07 -3.37
N ALA A 649 19.18 -2.03 -2.72
CA ALA A 649 19.62 -3.42 -2.68
C ALA A 649 19.60 -4.07 -4.07
N GLU A 650 18.58 -3.80 -4.89
CA GLU A 650 18.50 -4.26 -6.27
C GLU A 650 19.59 -3.63 -7.14
N LYS A 651 19.87 -2.35 -6.98
CA LYS A 651 20.95 -1.63 -7.68
C LYS A 651 22.30 -2.19 -7.28
N LYS A 652 22.54 -2.43 -5.97
CA LYS A 652 23.77 -3.06 -5.48
C LYS A 652 23.94 -4.45 -6.08
N LYS A 653 22.90 -5.29 -6.08
CA LYS A 653 22.94 -6.64 -6.68
C LYS A 653 23.28 -6.60 -8.18
N ARG A 654 22.80 -5.59 -8.93
CA ARG A 654 23.17 -5.40 -10.34
C ARG A 654 24.63 -5.02 -10.49
N ILE A 655 25.11 -4.09 -9.66
CA ILE A 655 26.51 -3.66 -9.66
C ILE A 655 27.44 -4.83 -9.30
N ASP A 656 27.11 -5.59 -8.25
CA ASP A 656 27.88 -6.75 -7.81
C ASP A 656 27.94 -7.82 -8.94
N ALA A 657 26.82 -8.07 -9.63
CA ALA A 657 26.78 -8.97 -10.78
C ALA A 657 27.55 -8.44 -12.01
N GLU A 658 27.64 -7.13 -12.20
CA GLU A 658 28.45 -6.50 -13.26
C GLU A 658 29.93 -6.60 -12.91
N ILE A 659 30.30 -6.40 -11.66
CA ILE A 659 31.68 -6.57 -11.16
C ILE A 659 32.09 -8.03 -11.34
N GLU A 660 31.29 -8.99 -10.92
CA GLU A 660 31.57 -10.42 -11.06
C GLU A 660 31.79 -10.83 -12.55
N ARG A 661 30.95 -10.30 -13.45
CA ARG A 661 31.14 -10.50 -14.91
C ARG A 661 32.43 -9.88 -15.43
N ALA A 662 32.77 -8.67 -14.99
CA ALA A 662 33.99 -8.00 -15.37
C ALA A 662 35.22 -8.75 -14.85
N GLU A 663 35.19 -9.26 -13.62
CA GLU A 663 36.23 -10.09 -13.03
C GLU A 663 36.40 -11.41 -13.80
N GLU A 664 35.29 -12.08 -14.19
CA GLU A 664 35.34 -13.28 -15.04
C GLU A 664 35.92 -12.98 -16.42
N GLU A 665 35.58 -11.84 -17.01
CA GLU A 665 36.08 -11.41 -18.33
C GLU A 665 37.56 -11.10 -18.25
N HIS A 666 38.03 -10.37 -17.24
CA HIS A 666 39.44 -10.13 -16.98
C HIS A 666 40.22 -11.41 -16.69
N ALA A 667 39.64 -12.35 -15.92
CA ALA A 667 40.26 -13.65 -15.70
C ALA A 667 40.38 -14.46 -16.99
N ARG A 668 39.41 -14.40 -17.90
CA ARG A 668 39.47 -15.03 -19.24
C ARG A 668 40.53 -14.38 -20.12
N GLU A 669 40.60 -13.04 -20.14
CA GLU A 669 41.62 -12.31 -20.90
C GLU A 669 43.01 -12.59 -20.36
N ALA A 670 43.21 -12.61 -19.05
CA ALA A 670 44.48 -12.97 -18.41
C ALA A 670 44.90 -14.41 -18.74
N ALA A 671 43.95 -15.37 -18.72
CA ALA A 671 44.20 -16.75 -19.13
C ALA A 671 44.58 -16.85 -20.61
N LEU A 672 43.90 -16.11 -21.50
CA LEU A 672 44.20 -16.07 -22.93
C LEU A 672 45.57 -15.45 -23.20
N TYR A 673 45.91 -14.37 -22.46
CA TYR A 673 47.22 -13.74 -22.54
C TYR A 673 48.34 -14.68 -22.06
N ALA A 674 48.10 -15.36 -20.92
CA ALA A 674 49.03 -16.36 -20.40
C ALA A 674 49.21 -17.55 -21.36
N GLN A 675 48.15 -18.00 -22.01
CA GLN A 675 48.21 -19.04 -23.05
C GLN A 675 49.00 -18.58 -24.28
N LYS A 676 48.73 -17.35 -24.77
CA LYS A 676 49.45 -16.76 -25.90
C LYS A 676 50.94 -16.57 -25.59
N LYS A 677 51.28 -16.12 -24.37
CA LYS A 677 52.66 -16.00 -23.90
C LYS A 677 53.34 -17.35 -23.78
N LYS A 678 52.61 -18.41 -23.39
CA LYS A 678 53.10 -19.78 -23.34
C LYS A 678 53.36 -20.32 -24.76
N GLU A 679 52.46 -20.03 -25.72
CA GLU A 679 52.64 -20.42 -27.14
C GLU A 679 53.81 -19.68 -27.77
N ASP A 680 54.00 -18.37 -27.52
CA ASP A 680 55.12 -17.57 -27.97
C ASP A 680 56.44 -18.04 -27.33
N ALA A 681 56.44 -18.41 -26.04
CA ALA A 681 57.60 -19.01 -25.37
C ALA A 681 57.94 -20.39 -25.93
N LEU A 682 56.94 -21.22 -26.25
CA LEU A 682 57.16 -22.50 -26.92
C LEU A 682 57.73 -22.30 -28.30
N ARG A 683 57.19 -21.34 -29.07
CA ARG A 683 57.68 -20.99 -30.42
C ARG A 683 59.15 -20.45 -30.40
N ASN A 684 59.45 -19.62 -29.38
CA ASN A 684 60.82 -19.14 -29.15
C ASN A 684 61.76 -20.27 -28.66
N ALA A 685 61.28 -21.21 -27.84
CA ALA A 685 62.05 -22.39 -27.43
C ALA A 685 62.28 -23.36 -28.55
N GLU A 686 61.27 -23.53 -29.43
CA GLU A 686 61.48 -24.32 -30.68
C GLU A 686 62.55 -23.68 -31.64
N MET A 687 62.49 -22.34 -31.77
CA MET A 687 63.53 -21.60 -32.51
C MET A 687 64.93 -21.69 -31.86
N MET A 688 65.01 -21.62 -30.52
CA MET A 688 66.24 -21.75 -29.73
C MET A 688 66.72 -23.22 -29.66
N GLY A 689 65.78 -24.18 -29.61
CA GLY A 689 66.05 -25.60 -29.61
C GLY A 689 66.74 -26.08 -30.92
N VAL A 690 66.40 -25.42 -32.02
CA VAL A 690 67.13 -25.61 -33.32
C VAL A 690 68.56 -25.08 -33.26
N ILE A 691 68.84 -24.12 -32.33
CA ILE A 691 70.18 -23.50 -32.20
C ILE A 691 71.03 -24.15 -31.10
N PHE A 692 70.43 -24.63 -29.94
CA PHE A 692 71.21 -25.01 -28.75
C PHE A 692 70.75 -26.25 -27.97
N GLY A 693 69.91 -27.10 -28.40
CA GLY A 693 69.64 -28.39 -27.76
C GLY A 693 69.31 -28.41 -26.27
N ALA A 694 68.53 -27.42 -25.75
CA ALA A 694 68.28 -27.28 -24.34
C ALA A 694 66.73 -27.26 -23.98
N GLU A 695 66.14 -28.45 -23.81
CA GLU A 695 64.78 -28.64 -23.35
C GLU A 695 64.56 -28.37 -21.85
N MET A 696 65.60 -28.18 -21.04
CA MET A 696 65.51 -28.16 -19.58
C MET A 696 65.46 -26.75 -18.98
N GLU A 697 65.99 -25.71 -19.58
CA GLU A 697 66.03 -24.36 -19.04
C GLU A 697 64.70 -23.58 -19.23
N ALA A 698 63.93 -23.87 -20.27
CA ALA A 698 62.64 -23.23 -20.53
C ALA A 698 61.56 -23.59 -19.50
N TYR A 699 61.60 -24.75 -18.86
CA TYR A 699 60.66 -25.19 -17.86
C TYR A 699 60.86 -24.47 -16.51
N LEU A 700 62.12 -24.18 -16.15
CA LEU A 700 62.43 -23.49 -14.89
C LEU A 700 62.09 -22.00 -14.93
N LEU A 701 62.31 -21.31 -16.04
CA LEU A 701 61.93 -19.91 -16.23
C LEU A 701 60.42 -19.66 -16.21
N ALA A 702 59.59 -20.58 -16.69
CA ALA A 702 58.14 -20.46 -16.68
C ALA A 702 57.56 -20.66 -15.26
N ARG A 703 58.21 -21.44 -14.41
CA ARG A 703 57.82 -21.68 -13.04
C ARG A 703 58.14 -20.48 -12.12
N ASP A 704 59.33 -19.92 -12.27
CA ASP A 704 59.80 -18.79 -11.45
C ASP A 704 59.01 -17.51 -11.74
N PHE A 705 58.57 -17.30 -12.98
CA PHE A 705 57.74 -16.17 -13.38
C PHE A 705 56.28 -16.26 -12.86
N ALA A 706 55.74 -17.47 -12.67
CA ALA A 706 54.43 -17.71 -12.11
C ALA A 706 54.41 -17.51 -10.58
N GLU A 707 55.54 -17.68 -9.91
CA GLU A 707 55.68 -17.38 -8.46
C GLU A 707 55.89 -15.87 -8.20
N GLU A 708 56.61 -15.15 -9.08
CA GLU A 708 56.86 -13.71 -8.97
C GLU A 708 55.55 -12.87 -9.04
N ILE A 709 54.58 -13.31 -9.85
CA ILE A 709 53.27 -12.64 -9.94
C ILE A 709 52.43 -12.81 -8.64
N LYS A 710 52.64 -13.88 -7.89
CA LYS A 710 51.92 -14.13 -6.62
C LYS A 710 52.46 -13.32 -5.44
N GLU A 711 53.70 -12.88 -5.50
CA GLU A 711 54.39 -12.23 -4.39
C GLU A 711 54.47 -10.69 -4.49
N ASP A 712 54.12 -10.08 -5.66
CA ASP A 712 54.17 -8.63 -5.85
C ASP A 712 52.75 -7.99 -5.92
N PRO A 713 52.25 -7.40 -4.78
CA PRO A 713 50.96 -6.73 -4.75
C PRO A 713 50.82 -5.56 -5.73
N TRP A 714 51.95 -4.95 -6.14
CA TRP A 714 51.95 -3.82 -7.08
C TRP A 714 51.72 -4.28 -8.52
N LEU A 715 52.22 -5.44 -8.88
CA LEU A 715 52.02 -6.02 -10.21
C LEU A 715 50.59 -6.50 -10.38
N TYR A 716 49.97 -7.01 -9.30
CA TYR A 716 48.55 -7.37 -9.24
C TYR A 716 47.65 -6.15 -9.41
N CYS A 717 47.96 -5.05 -8.72
CA CYS A 717 47.19 -3.78 -8.82
C CYS A 717 47.35 -3.09 -10.19
N ALA A 718 48.51 -3.18 -10.83
CA ALA A 718 48.74 -2.65 -12.18
C ALA A 718 47.98 -3.42 -13.29
N LEU A 719 47.60 -4.67 -13.03
CA LEU A 719 46.83 -5.51 -13.96
C LEU A 719 45.31 -5.43 -13.71
N THR A 720 44.87 -4.96 -12.54
CA THR A 720 43.44 -4.92 -12.16
C THR A 720 42.84 -3.52 -12.09
N ASP A 721 43.62 -2.46 -12.33
CA ASP A 721 43.20 -1.04 -12.21
C ASP A 721 42.57 -0.68 -10.84
N VAL A 722 42.84 -1.46 -9.79
CA VAL A 722 42.38 -1.22 -8.42
C VAL A 722 43.46 -0.42 -7.68
N ASP A 723 43.03 0.70 -7.10
CA ASP A 723 43.92 1.57 -6.31
C ASP A 723 44.53 0.78 -5.13
N PRO A 724 45.87 0.75 -4.99
CA PRO A 724 46.57 0.01 -3.94
C PRO A 724 46.13 0.35 -2.51
N TRP A 725 45.43 1.46 -2.32
CA TRP A 725 44.91 1.92 -1.04
C TRP A 725 43.66 1.16 -0.60
N LEU A 726 42.88 0.65 -1.54
CA LEU A 726 41.63 -0.07 -1.26
C LEU A 726 41.87 -1.52 -0.81
N VAL A 727 42.95 -2.15 -1.20
CA VAL A 727 43.30 -3.53 -0.85
C VAL A 727 43.63 -3.69 0.65
N ASN A 728 44.01 -2.61 1.33
CA ASN A 728 44.29 -2.63 2.76
C ASN A 728 43.07 -2.33 3.65
N ILE A 729 41.89 -2.09 3.09
CA ILE A 729 40.65 -1.74 3.81
C ILE A 729 39.59 -2.85 3.68
N LEU A 730 39.71 -3.75 2.71
CA LEU A 730 38.88 -4.95 2.52
C LEU A 730 39.58 -6.18 3.10
#